data_c909d1ccb785c1f01d044bc6ab263160
#
_entry.id   c909d1ccb785c1f01d044bc6ab263160
#
_cell.length_a   1.000
_cell.length_b   1.000
_cell.length_c   1.000
_cell.angle_alpha   90.00
_cell.angle_beta   90.00
_cell.angle_gamma   90.00
#
_symmetry.space_group_name_H-M   'P 1'
#
loop_
_entity.id
_entity.type
_entity.pdbx_description
1 polymer ?
#
loop_
_entity_poly.entity_id
_entity_poly.type
_entity_poly.pdbx_seq_one_letter_code
_entity_poly.pdbx_strand_id
1 'polypeptide(L)'
;MIEETRVPSTRFLLIATATLLAVVLLAAGIVIGLLLGGLGAAPRDDHAQAAAQRADENPRELPMYTCSMHPQIRLPDPDVKCPICFMDLIPAGGAGGADDAAEETEPVLAMSEAAMRLAEIQVEPIRRMLPRAEVRMAGIIDYDETRQATISAYFPGRLDRLFIDYTGIPVRAGDHLASIYSPDLLTAEADLLAGLEALEALGERTSGATRQIAQATVDASRQKLRLWGLTGEQVGKIEQSRRASDHMTIYSPIGGIVTSRHKMEGDYVQTGEPICSIADLSRLWVRLDAYESDLPWIRFGQDVQFTAEAHPGEVFHGRISFIDPHVSPATRTVKVRVNVDNADGHLKPGMFVRAAVRPVIGGAGRVIAADLAGKWISPMHPEVIKDGPGVCDVCGMDLVPAAELGYVTQAADTPPPLVIPITAPLITGERAIVYVQLPDRERPTFEGRTIALGPRAGSHYIVREDVEGVDRLAEGELIVTHGNFKIDSALQLQARPSMMTPPPPPEVGDATTGHPERMNAVNDVCPVMGGVVDPHTPTVMWRGYKIGFCCPGCDQGWNDKTEEEKDTFLTKFVPDWREKDRSRATGRPINDVCPVMGGPVDPDTPTVMWRGYAIGFCCPGCDHAWQDKTEEEKDAFLARYVDDFTPEAPRESKEDGDG
;
A
#
# COMPACT_ATOMS: atom_id res chain seq x y z
N MET A 1 36.27 -43.65 -18.02
CA MET A 1 36.03 -43.08 -19.35
C MET A 1 34.82 -43.80 -19.92
N ILE A 2 33.64 -43.26 -19.72
CA ILE A 2 32.43 -43.68 -20.45
C ILE A 2 31.71 -42.32 -20.72
N GLU A 3 31.63 -42.02 -21.99
CA GLU A 3 31.11 -40.81 -22.60
C GLU A 3 29.58 -40.94 -22.69
N GLU A 4 28.83 -40.15 -21.89
CA GLU A 4 27.36 -40.05 -21.99
C GLU A 4 26.97 -39.12 -23.12
N THR A 5 26.54 -39.67 -24.22
CA THR A 5 25.88 -38.94 -25.33
C THR A 5 24.49 -38.49 -24.91
N ARG A 6 24.30 -37.17 -24.71
CA ARG A 6 22.99 -36.54 -24.50
C ARG A 6 22.17 -36.54 -25.79
N VAL A 7 21.05 -37.25 -25.78
CA VAL A 7 19.99 -37.17 -26.80
C VAL A 7 19.17 -35.91 -26.56
N PRO A 8 18.98 -35.01 -27.57
CA PRO A 8 18.16 -33.84 -27.40
C PRO A 8 16.68 -34.20 -27.28
N SER A 9 15.99 -33.61 -26.29
CA SER A 9 14.61 -33.89 -25.98
C SER A 9 13.67 -33.48 -27.13
N THR A 10 12.70 -34.33 -27.45
CA THR A 10 11.68 -34.19 -28.51
C THR A 10 10.87 -32.89 -28.44
N ARG A 11 10.88 -32.18 -27.32
CA ARG A 11 10.24 -30.86 -27.16
C ARG A 11 10.96 -29.72 -27.90
N PHE A 12 12.28 -29.80 -28.05
CA PHE A 12 13.05 -28.79 -28.79
C PHE A 12 12.80 -28.86 -30.30
N LEU A 13 12.60 -30.09 -30.84
CA LEU A 13 12.32 -30.29 -32.26
C LEU A 13 10.92 -29.78 -32.65
N LEU A 14 9.91 -29.93 -31.77
CA LEU A 14 8.54 -29.43 -32.02
C LEU A 14 8.44 -27.90 -31.99
N ILE A 15 9.22 -27.23 -31.14
CA ILE A 15 9.24 -25.76 -31.10
C ILE A 15 9.95 -25.19 -32.33
N ALA A 16 11.05 -25.81 -32.78
CA ALA A 16 11.77 -25.36 -33.96
C ALA A 16 10.96 -25.56 -35.26
N THR A 17 10.14 -26.60 -35.37
CA THR A 17 9.27 -26.81 -36.53
C THR A 17 8.06 -25.87 -36.53
N ALA A 18 7.50 -25.51 -35.36
CA ALA A 18 6.40 -24.57 -35.25
C ALA A 18 6.83 -23.12 -35.62
N THR A 19 8.03 -22.71 -35.20
CA THR A 19 8.57 -21.39 -35.56
C THR A 19 8.91 -21.27 -37.03
N LEU A 20 9.44 -22.32 -37.64
CA LEU A 20 9.74 -22.35 -39.08
C LEU A 20 8.45 -22.24 -39.92
N LEU A 21 7.38 -22.92 -39.53
CA LEU A 21 6.08 -22.87 -40.18
C LEU A 21 5.44 -21.47 -40.10
N ALA A 22 5.54 -20.80 -38.94
CA ALA A 22 5.05 -19.44 -38.78
C ALA A 22 5.77 -18.41 -39.66
N VAL A 23 7.08 -18.51 -39.79
CA VAL A 23 7.87 -17.62 -40.66
C VAL A 23 7.54 -17.82 -42.13
N VAL A 24 7.32 -19.06 -42.59
CA VAL A 24 6.93 -19.35 -43.98
C VAL A 24 5.54 -18.82 -44.29
N LEU A 25 4.58 -18.91 -43.38
CA LEU A 25 3.23 -18.36 -43.55
C LEU A 25 3.23 -16.82 -43.60
N LEU A 26 4.08 -16.18 -42.80
CA LEU A 26 4.24 -14.74 -42.79
C LEU A 26 4.87 -14.22 -44.10
N ALA A 27 5.88 -14.91 -44.60
CA ALA A 27 6.50 -14.57 -45.90
C ALA A 27 5.53 -14.75 -47.07
N ALA A 28 4.72 -15.82 -47.05
CA ALA A 28 3.68 -16.04 -48.08
C ALA A 28 2.60 -14.95 -48.06
N GLY A 29 2.19 -14.48 -46.85
CA GLY A 29 1.24 -13.37 -46.71
C GLY A 29 1.75 -12.04 -47.30
N ILE A 30 3.03 -11.73 -47.12
CA ILE A 30 3.66 -10.52 -47.63
C ILE A 30 3.76 -10.59 -49.19
N VAL A 31 4.11 -11.75 -49.75
CA VAL A 31 4.19 -11.91 -51.22
C VAL A 31 2.81 -11.80 -51.90
N ILE A 32 1.77 -12.35 -51.26
CA ILE A 32 0.38 -12.24 -51.75
C ILE A 32 -0.12 -10.79 -51.67
N GLY A 33 0.24 -10.05 -50.59
CA GLY A 33 -0.10 -8.63 -50.43
C GLY A 33 0.55 -7.74 -51.47
N LEU A 34 1.79 -8.02 -51.88
CA LEU A 34 2.53 -7.29 -52.94
C LEU A 34 2.02 -7.61 -54.34
N LEU A 35 1.51 -8.81 -54.56
CA LEU A 35 0.95 -9.20 -55.89
C LEU A 35 -0.47 -8.69 -56.13
N LEU A 36 -1.26 -8.45 -55.06
CA LEU A 36 -2.62 -7.92 -55.17
C LEU A 36 -2.71 -6.39 -55.11
N GLY A 37 -1.64 -5.69 -54.72
CA GLY A 37 -1.56 -4.23 -54.62
C GLY A 37 -1.23 -3.49 -55.93
N GLY A 38 -1.07 -4.19 -57.02
CA GLY A 38 -0.54 -3.64 -58.29
C GLY A 38 -1.54 -3.33 -59.42
N LEU A 39 -2.86 -3.36 -59.15
CA LEU A 39 -3.87 -3.08 -60.20
C LEU A 39 -4.94 -2.12 -59.69
N GLY A 40 -4.73 -0.81 -59.94
CA GLY A 40 -5.72 0.20 -59.63
C GLY A 40 -5.25 1.63 -59.90
N ALA A 41 -4.81 1.92 -61.10
CA ALA A 41 -4.68 3.30 -61.56
C ALA A 41 -6.04 3.80 -62.09
N ALA A 42 -6.69 4.70 -61.38
CA ALA A 42 -7.85 5.44 -61.82
C ALA A 42 -7.44 6.81 -62.44
N PRO A 43 -8.16 7.31 -63.43
CA PRO A 43 -7.76 8.45 -64.23
C PRO A 43 -7.90 9.79 -63.51
N ARG A 44 -6.98 10.74 -63.82
CA ARG A 44 -7.03 12.12 -63.34
C ARG A 44 -8.08 12.88 -64.16
N ASP A 45 -9.11 13.38 -63.49
CA ASP A 45 -10.02 14.37 -64.11
C ASP A 45 -9.51 15.78 -63.86
N ASP A 46 -9.30 16.48 -64.97
CA ASP A 46 -8.94 17.89 -65.07
C ASP A 46 -10.14 18.82 -64.78
N HIS A 47 -10.47 19.09 -63.54
CA HIS A 47 -11.43 20.14 -63.19
C HIS A 47 -11.01 21.03 -62.03
N ALA A 48 -9.72 21.20 -61.76
CA ALA A 48 -9.22 22.04 -60.67
C ALA A 48 -8.81 23.47 -61.02
N GLN A 49 -9.25 24.02 -62.18
CA GLN A 49 -8.82 25.37 -62.61
C GLN A 49 -9.95 26.42 -62.86
N ALA A 50 -11.19 26.14 -62.38
CA ALA A 50 -12.27 27.10 -62.58
C ALA A 50 -12.85 27.71 -61.24
N ALA A 51 -12.23 27.48 -60.11
CA ALA A 51 -12.75 27.97 -58.79
C ALA A 51 -11.92 29.09 -58.15
N ALA A 52 -10.95 29.70 -58.84
CA ALA A 52 -10.06 30.72 -58.24
C ALA A 52 -10.39 32.17 -58.62
N GLN A 53 -11.61 32.48 -59.01
CA GLN A 53 -12.02 33.87 -59.29
C GLN A 53 -13.44 34.14 -58.88
N ARG A 54 -13.74 34.14 -57.57
CA ARG A 54 -14.85 34.88 -56.91
C ARG A 54 -14.65 34.82 -55.41
N ALA A 55 -13.73 35.61 -54.93
CA ALA A 55 -13.61 35.93 -53.51
C ALA A 55 -13.89 37.42 -53.37
N ASP A 56 -15.14 37.77 -53.11
CA ASP A 56 -15.54 38.95 -52.40
C ASP A 56 -17.09 39.03 -52.34
N GLU A 57 -17.68 38.32 -51.37
CA GLU A 57 -19.00 38.64 -50.80
C GLU A 57 -19.22 37.78 -49.57
N ASN A 58 -19.44 38.46 -48.43
CA ASN A 58 -19.91 38.06 -47.12
C ASN A 58 -20.46 36.62 -46.96
N PRO A 59 -19.91 35.71 -46.11
CA PRO A 59 -20.36 34.34 -45.95
C PRO A 59 -21.75 34.32 -45.25
N ARG A 60 -22.82 34.20 -46.06
CA ARG A 60 -24.06 33.61 -45.59
C ARG A 60 -23.80 32.14 -45.41
N GLU A 61 -23.95 31.64 -44.16
CA GLU A 61 -23.91 30.23 -43.85
C GLU A 61 -24.90 29.47 -44.75
N LEU A 62 -24.37 28.63 -45.61
CA LEU A 62 -25.16 27.74 -46.45
C LEU A 62 -25.82 26.68 -45.54
N PRO A 63 -27.13 26.42 -45.66
CA PRO A 63 -27.78 25.38 -44.87
C PRO A 63 -27.10 24.05 -45.13
N MET A 64 -26.64 23.38 -44.04
CA MET A 64 -26.05 22.05 -44.12
C MET A 64 -27.13 20.99 -43.92
N TYR A 65 -27.01 19.86 -44.59
CA TYR A 65 -27.93 18.73 -44.52
C TYR A 65 -27.20 17.49 -44.03
N THR A 66 -27.84 16.68 -43.17
CA THR A 66 -27.28 15.47 -42.58
C THR A 66 -28.16 14.26 -42.83
N CYS A 67 -27.61 13.06 -42.75
CA CYS A 67 -28.37 11.83 -42.83
C CYS A 67 -28.85 11.42 -41.44
N SER A 68 -30.13 11.05 -41.31
CA SER A 68 -30.73 10.57 -40.04
C SER A 68 -30.04 9.34 -39.47
N MET A 69 -29.43 8.51 -40.31
CA MET A 69 -28.69 7.29 -39.89
C MET A 69 -27.16 7.49 -39.79
N HIS A 70 -26.63 8.53 -40.46
CA HIS A 70 -25.18 8.83 -40.46
C HIS A 70 -24.95 10.32 -40.21
N PRO A 71 -25.06 10.78 -38.93
CA PRO A 71 -25.00 12.19 -38.55
C PRO A 71 -23.66 12.86 -38.90
N GLN A 72 -22.60 12.07 -39.08
CA GLN A 72 -21.28 12.54 -39.47
C GLN A 72 -21.23 13.03 -40.95
N ILE A 73 -22.18 12.66 -41.77
CA ILE A 73 -22.31 13.12 -43.17
C ILE A 73 -23.04 14.45 -43.14
N ARG A 74 -22.32 15.53 -43.46
CA ARG A 74 -22.85 16.89 -43.60
C ARG A 74 -22.51 17.40 -44.99
N LEU A 75 -23.54 17.69 -45.78
CA LEU A 75 -23.41 18.15 -47.15
C LEU A 75 -24.23 19.45 -47.33
N PRO A 76 -23.75 20.38 -48.16
CA PRO A 76 -24.44 21.68 -48.40
C PRO A 76 -25.60 21.58 -49.39
N ASP A 77 -25.80 20.46 -50.08
CA ASP A 77 -26.80 20.26 -51.09
C ASP A 77 -27.90 19.28 -50.62
N PRO A 78 -29.19 19.71 -50.60
CA PRO A 78 -30.30 18.89 -50.16
C PRO A 78 -30.66 17.73 -51.11
N ASP A 79 -30.29 17.85 -52.41
CA ASP A 79 -30.65 16.88 -53.41
C ASP A 79 -29.67 15.70 -53.53
N VAL A 80 -28.57 15.77 -52.79
CA VAL A 80 -27.56 14.70 -52.71
C VAL A 80 -27.98 13.67 -51.67
N LYS A 81 -28.01 12.39 -52.01
CA LYS A 81 -28.27 11.31 -51.12
C LYS A 81 -27.06 10.95 -50.26
N CYS A 82 -27.32 10.42 -49.06
CA CYS A 82 -26.26 9.95 -48.21
C CYS A 82 -25.36 8.92 -48.91
N PRO A 83 -24.04 9.11 -48.98
CA PRO A 83 -23.15 8.21 -49.73
C PRO A 83 -23.01 6.82 -49.10
N ILE A 84 -23.49 6.64 -47.86
CA ILE A 84 -23.40 5.36 -47.12
C ILE A 84 -24.69 4.54 -47.25
N CYS A 85 -25.86 5.18 -47.11
CA CYS A 85 -27.15 4.46 -47.08
C CYS A 85 -28.13 4.90 -48.16
N PHE A 86 -27.76 5.85 -49.03
CA PHE A 86 -28.58 6.38 -50.13
C PHE A 86 -29.91 6.99 -49.73
N MET A 87 -30.11 7.32 -48.43
CA MET A 87 -31.31 8.03 -47.95
C MET A 87 -31.20 9.53 -48.20
N ASP A 88 -32.35 10.19 -48.32
CA ASP A 88 -32.42 11.63 -48.43
C ASP A 88 -31.88 12.33 -47.17
N LEU A 89 -31.23 13.48 -47.39
CA LEU A 89 -30.67 14.25 -46.30
C LEU A 89 -31.73 15.17 -45.70
N ILE A 90 -31.66 15.37 -44.39
CA ILE A 90 -32.51 16.30 -43.64
C ILE A 90 -31.68 17.53 -43.23
N PRO A 91 -32.30 18.73 -43.09
CA PRO A 91 -31.58 19.91 -42.67
C PRO A 91 -30.87 19.66 -41.33
N ALA A 92 -29.59 19.96 -41.25
CA ALA A 92 -28.75 19.79 -40.08
C ALA A 92 -28.94 20.93 -39.02
N GLY A 93 -30.08 21.56 -39.02
CA GLY A 93 -30.44 22.63 -38.09
C GLY A 93 -31.91 22.94 -38.19
N GLY A 94 -32.73 22.35 -37.33
CA GLY A 94 -34.14 22.69 -37.33
C GLY A 94 -35.03 21.80 -36.51
N ALA A 95 -34.92 21.86 -35.19
CA ALA A 95 -36.06 21.62 -34.27
C ALA A 95 -35.68 22.23 -32.89
N GLY A 96 -36.06 23.49 -32.64
CA GLY A 96 -35.93 24.09 -31.34
C GLY A 96 -35.57 25.57 -31.42
N GLY A 97 -36.42 26.40 -30.88
CA GLY A 97 -36.41 27.85 -30.95
C GLY A 97 -35.12 28.52 -30.47
N ALA A 98 -34.89 29.70 -31.06
CA ALA A 98 -33.79 30.60 -30.74
C ALA A 98 -33.98 31.23 -29.34
N ASP A 99 -33.55 30.52 -28.29
CA ASP A 99 -33.39 31.10 -26.94
C ASP A 99 -32.33 30.34 -26.08
N ASP A 100 -31.56 29.37 -26.62
CA ASP A 100 -30.59 28.58 -25.83
C ASP A 100 -29.11 28.75 -26.27
N ALA A 101 -28.71 29.94 -26.66
CA ALA A 101 -27.31 30.17 -27.08
C ALA A 101 -26.31 30.33 -25.93
N ALA A 102 -26.69 30.04 -24.69
CA ALA A 102 -25.83 30.18 -23.51
C ALA A 102 -25.62 28.87 -22.71
N GLU A 103 -26.16 27.73 -23.13
CA GLU A 103 -26.10 26.46 -22.38
C GLU A 103 -25.25 25.36 -23.03
N GLU A 104 -24.37 25.66 -24.00
CA GLU A 104 -23.66 24.62 -24.78
C GLU A 104 -22.46 23.97 -24.04
N THR A 105 -22.14 24.37 -22.81
CA THR A 105 -20.93 23.89 -22.12
C THR A 105 -21.20 22.88 -20.99
N GLU A 106 -22.45 22.65 -20.63
CA GLU A 106 -22.77 21.73 -19.54
C GLU A 106 -22.94 20.28 -20.02
N PRO A 107 -22.42 19.27 -19.29
CA PRO A 107 -22.57 17.86 -19.61
C PRO A 107 -23.98 17.33 -19.29
N VAL A 108 -25.01 17.92 -19.87
CA VAL A 108 -26.43 17.63 -19.58
C VAL A 108 -27.08 16.87 -20.72
N LEU A 109 -27.76 15.77 -20.40
CA LEU A 109 -28.54 14.94 -21.35
C LEU A 109 -30.00 14.87 -20.94
N ALA A 110 -30.90 15.42 -21.77
CA ALA A 110 -32.35 15.23 -21.59
C ALA A 110 -32.85 14.07 -22.46
N MET A 111 -33.70 13.20 -21.92
CA MET A 111 -34.29 12.10 -22.64
C MET A 111 -35.76 11.89 -22.30
N SER A 112 -36.52 11.17 -23.14
CA SER A 112 -37.90 10.80 -22.81
C SER A 112 -37.93 9.67 -21.78
N GLU A 113 -39.03 9.54 -21.03
CA GLU A 113 -39.24 8.39 -20.12
C GLU A 113 -39.19 7.04 -20.86
N ALA A 114 -39.65 6.99 -22.11
CA ALA A 114 -39.62 5.79 -22.92
C ALA A 114 -38.14 5.42 -23.27
N ALA A 115 -37.29 6.41 -23.58
CA ALA A 115 -35.90 6.20 -23.83
C ALA A 115 -35.16 5.77 -22.56
N MET A 116 -35.50 6.34 -21.40
CA MET A 116 -34.95 5.96 -20.12
C MET A 116 -35.23 4.51 -19.77
N ARG A 117 -36.51 4.05 -19.99
CA ARG A 117 -36.88 2.65 -19.79
C ARG A 117 -36.17 1.70 -20.77
N LEU A 118 -36.09 2.07 -22.05
CA LEU A 118 -35.40 1.26 -23.06
C LEU A 118 -33.89 1.18 -22.77
N ALA A 119 -33.31 2.23 -22.26
CA ALA A 119 -31.92 2.26 -21.83
C ALA A 119 -31.69 1.58 -20.48
N GLU A 120 -32.75 1.10 -19.77
CA GLU A 120 -32.67 0.48 -18.46
C GLU A 120 -31.96 1.34 -17.42
N ILE A 121 -32.15 2.67 -17.50
CA ILE A 121 -31.52 3.60 -16.56
C ILE A 121 -32.22 3.48 -15.22
N GLN A 122 -31.43 3.20 -14.17
CA GLN A 122 -31.91 3.16 -12.79
C GLN A 122 -31.22 4.24 -11.98
N VAL A 123 -31.96 4.87 -11.10
CA VAL A 123 -31.48 5.92 -10.21
C VAL A 123 -31.76 5.56 -8.77
N GLU A 124 -30.85 5.93 -7.88
CA GLU A 124 -31.00 5.75 -6.44
C GLU A 124 -30.64 7.08 -5.72
N PRO A 125 -31.32 7.37 -4.59
CA PRO A 125 -30.98 8.57 -3.83
C PRO A 125 -29.64 8.39 -3.12
N ILE A 126 -28.82 9.43 -3.18
CA ILE A 126 -27.58 9.52 -2.42
C ILE A 126 -27.93 9.65 -0.93
N ARG A 127 -27.20 8.91 -0.08
CA ARG A 127 -27.50 8.88 1.37
C ARG A 127 -26.23 9.07 2.18
N ARG A 128 -26.42 9.60 3.38
CA ARG A 128 -25.37 9.58 4.41
C ARG A 128 -25.55 8.32 5.27
N MET A 129 -24.53 7.49 5.32
CA MET A 129 -24.52 6.30 6.16
C MET A 129 -23.09 5.91 6.53
N LEU A 130 -22.95 5.09 7.57
CA LEU A 130 -21.69 4.50 7.96
C LEU A 130 -21.53 3.16 7.23
N PRO A 131 -20.78 3.09 6.13
CA PRO A 131 -20.61 1.86 5.39
C PRO A 131 -19.69 0.91 6.15
N ARG A 132 -19.88 -0.39 5.94
CA ARG A 132 -19.01 -1.43 6.47
C ARG A 132 -18.11 -1.94 5.36
N ALA A 133 -16.81 -1.85 5.58
CA ALA A 133 -15.86 -2.56 4.75
C ALA A 133 -15.79 -4.04 5.19
N GLU A 134 -15.37 -4.92 4.31
CA GLU A 134 -15.05 -6.31 4.65
C GLU A 134 -13.63 -6.60 4.18
N VAL A 135 -12.74 -6.73 5.15
CA VAL A 135 -11.36 -7.13 4.91
C VAL A 135 -11.26 -8.63 5.08
N ARG A 136 -10.96 -9.33 4.01
CA ARG A 136 -10.79 -10.78 3.99
C ARG A 136 -9.32 -11.13 4.00
N MET A 137 -8.94 -11.99 4.93
CA MET A 137 -7.57 -12.44 5.11
C MET A 137 -7.53 -13.96 5.13
N ALA A 138 -6.49 -14.54 4.59
CA ALA A 138 -6.16 -15.95 4.73
C ALA A 138 -5.00 -16.09 5.71
N GLY A 139 -4.90 -17.24 6.36
CA GLY A 139 -3.79 -17.48 7.28
C GLY A 139 -3.75 -18.89 7.80
N ILE A 140 -2.94 -19.09 8.81
CA ILE A 140 -2.75 -20.36 9.50
C ILE A 140 -2.84 -20.19 11.01
N ILE A 141 -3.26 -21.24 11.66
CA ILE A 141 -3.19 -21.36 13.12
C ILE A 141 -1.76 -21.74 13.48
N ASP A 142 -1.21 -21.08 14.48
CA ASP A 142 0.13 -21.35 14.99
C ASP A 142 0.14 -21.40 16.51
N TYR A 143 1.23 -21.85 17.06
CA TYR A 143 1.42 -21.89 18.51
C TYR A 143 1.45 -20.46 19.10
N ASP A 144 0.95 -20.31 20.33
CA ASP A 144 1.24 -19.14 21.16
C ASP A 144 2.68 -19.28 21.69
N GLU A 145 3.60 -18.51 21.14
CA GLU A 145 5.03 -18.53 21.51
C GLU A 145 5.25 -18.23 23.00
N THR A 146 4.35 -17.50 23.62
CA THR A 146 4.43 -17.19 25.06
C THR A 146 4.08 -18.38 25.94
N ARG A 147 3.50 -19.43 25.35
CA ARG A 147 3.07 -20.67 26.02
C ARG A 147 3.85 -21.89 25.56
N GLN A 148 5.04 -21.67 25.07
CA GLN A 148 5.98 -22.73 24.72
C GLN A 148 7.11 -22.75 25.74
N ALA A 149 7.56 -23.95 26.08
CA ALA A 149 8.73 -24.16 26.91
C ALA A 149 9.65 -25.18 26.24
N THR A 150 10.90 -24.77 26.05
CA THR A 150 11.97 -25.70 25.65
C THR A 150 12.67 -26.18 26.91
N ILE A 151 12.64 -27.47 27.14
CA ILE A 151 13.30 -28.13 28.24
C ILE A 151 14.71 -28.43 27.83
N SER A 152 15.67 -27.80 28.50
CA SER A 152 17.11 -27.96 28.23
C SER A 152 17.82 -28.58 29.45
N ALA A 153 18.94 -29.23 29.21
CA ALA A 153 19.78 -29.73 30.28
C ALA A 153 20.48 -28.59 31.02
N TYR A 154 20.39 -28.55 32.33
CA TYR A 154 21.05 -27.53 33.16
C TYR A 154 22.52 -27.87 33.47
N PHE A 155 22.90 -29.12 33.36
CA PHE A 155 24.26 -29.64 33.56
C PHE A 155 24.54 -30.83 32.60
N PRO A 156 25.78 -31.16 32.35
CA PRO A 156 26.11 -32.25 31.45
C PRO A 156 25.81 -33.63 32.05
N GLY A 157 25.35 -34.54 31.21
CA GLY A 157 25.05 -35.91 31.68
C GLY A 157 24.49 -36.77 30.58
N ARG A 158 24.18 -38.02 30.94
CA ARG A 158 23.52 -38.97 30.04
C ARG A 158 22.04 -39.09 30.39
N LEU A 159 21.18 -39.08 29.40
CA LEU A 159 19.75 -39.32 29.54
C LEU A 159 19.54 -40.83 29.73
N ASP A 160 19.42 -41.32 30.97
CA ASP A 160 19.26 -42.72 31.22
C ASP A 160 17.83 -43.21 30.95
N ARG A 161 16.86 -42.33 31.13
CA ARG A 161 15.46 -42.62 30.82
C ARG A 161 14.75 -41.37 30.32
N LEU A 162 14.00 -41.54 29.24
CA LEU A 162 13.15 -40.53 28.66
C LEU A 162 11.70 -41.01 28.74
N PHE A 163 10.87 -40.33 29.58
CA PHE A 163 9.47 -40.73 29.82
C PHE A 163 8.53 -40.25 28.70
N ILE A 164 9.01 -39.38 27.86
CA ILE A 164 8.31 -38.86 26.67
C ILE A 164 8.74 -39.69 25.44
N ASP A 165 8.03 -40.80 25.19
CA ASP A 165 8.41 -41.77 24.16
C ASP A 165 8.22 -41.25 22.73
N TYR A 166 7.24 -40.35 22.49
CA TYR A 166 6.92 -39.79 21.17
C TYR A 166 6.39 -38.35 21.26
N THR A 167 6.39 -37.66 20.12
CA THR A 167 5.76 -36.33 19.98
C THR A 167 4.23 -36.45 20.00
N GLY A 168 3.54 -35.47 20.58
CA GLY A 168 2.09 -35.50 20.73
C GLY A 168 1.60 -36.04 22.08
N ILE A 169 2.50 -36.49 22.98
CA ILE A 169 2.12 -36.89 24.34
C ILE A 169 1.65 -35.66 25.13
N PRO A 170 0.47 -35.74 25.80
CA PRO A 170 0.05 -34.73 26.74
C PRO A 170 0.86 -34.86 28.05
N VAL A 171 1.32 -33.73 28.59
CA VAL A 171 2.03 -33.63 29.86
C VAL A 171 1.40 -32.55 30.72
N ARG A 172 1.49 -32.71 32.02
CA ARG A 172 1.04 -31.71 33.01
C ARG A 172 2.24 -31.03 33.65
N ALA A 173 2.05 -29.84 34.17
CA ALA A 173 3.06 -29.21 34.99
C ALA A 173 3.40 -30.15 36.19
N GLY A 174 4.70 -30.42 36.41
CA GLY A 174 5.19 -31.33 37.41
C GLY A 174 5.32 -32.79 36.95
N ASP A 175 4.90 -33.17 35.75
CA ASP A 175 5.15 -34.51 35.23
C ASP A 175 6.66 -34.72 34.94
N HIS A 176 7.14 -35.96 35.20
CA HIS A 176 8.51 -36.35 34.92
C HIS A 176 8.72 -36.51 33.40
N LEU A 177 9.77 -35.87 32.90
CA LEU A 177 10.10 -35.88 31.46
C LEU A 177 11.31 -36.76 31.15
N ALA A 178 12.37 -36.63 31.94
CA ALA A 178 13.60 -37.36 31.75
C ALA A 178 14.32 -37.64 33.09
N SER A 179 15.11 -38.69 33.10
CA SER A 179 16.10 -38.96 34.18
C SER A 179 17.48 -38.81 33.56
N ILE A 180 18.28 -37.92 34.16
CA ILE A 180 19.66 -37.63 33.76
C ILE A 180 20.63 -38.17 34.78
N TYR A 181 21.60 -38.97 34.33
CA TYR A 181 22.75 -39.40 35.09
C TYR A 181 23.90 -38.40 34.95
N SER A 182 24.46 -37.93 36.07
CA SER A 182 25.60 -37.01 36.03
C SER A 182 26.56 -37.25 37.22
N PRO A 183 27.83 -37.49 36.95
CA PRO A 183 28.87 -37.52 37.99
C PRO A 183 29.06 -36.17 38.69
N ASP A 184 28.84 -35.05 37.96
CA ASP A 184 28.97 -33.73 38.53
C ASP A 184 27.85 -33.43 39.54
N LEU A 185 26.64 -33.95 39.29
CA LEU A 185 25.53 -33.87 40.21
C LEU A 185 25.84 -34.63 41.52
N LEU A 186 26.34 -35.88 41.38
CA LEU A 186 26.74 -36.68 42.52
C LEU A 186 27.77 -35.95 43.40
N THR A 187 28.75 -35.30 42.77
CA THR A 187 29.77 -34.52 43.47
C THR A 187 29.16 -33.32 44.19
N ALA A 188 28.28 -32.58 43.51
CA ALA A 188 27.63 -31.40 44.10
C ALA A 188 26.68 -31.75 45.28
N GLU A 189 25.98 -32.87 45.17
CA GLU A 189 25.16 -33.38 46.30
C GLU A 189 26.03 -33.85 47.45
N ALA A 190 27.14 -34.56 47.19
CA ALA A 190 28.11 -34.93 48.21
C ALA A 190 28.72 -33.73 48.94
N ASP A 191 29.05 -32.66 48.22
CA ASP A 191 29.52 -31.36 48.76
C ASP A 191 28.49 -30.78 49.74
N LEU A 192 27.19 -30.79 49.36
CA LEU A 192 26.12 -30.35 50.25
C LEU A 192 26.04 -31.18 51.54
N LEU A 193 26.06 -32.52 51.42
CA LEU A 193 25.97 -33.42 52.53
C LEU A 193 27.18 -33.31 53.46
N ALA A 194 28.40 -33.19 52.91
CA ALA A 194 29.59 -32.97 53.70
C ALA A 194 29.53 -31.60 54.45
N GLY A 195 29.02 -30.57 53.79
CA GLY A 195 28.79 -29.26 54.43
C GLY A 195 27.80 -29.34 55.60
N LEU A 196 26.73 -30.10 55.44
CA LEU A 196 25.74 -30.33 56.52
C LEU A 196 26.33 -31.13 57.69
N GLU A 197 27.09 -32.18 57.40
CA GLU A 197 27.77 -32.96 58.46
C GLU A 197 28.80 -32.10 59.20
N ALA A 198 29.57 -31.27 58.48
CA ALA A 198 30.50 -30.36 59.11
C ALA A 198 29.78 -29.33 60.00
N LEU A 199 28.64 -28.78 59.54
CA LEU A 199 27.82 -27.86 60.34
C LEU A 199 27.26 -28.50 61.61
N GLU A 200 26.81 -29.73 61.53
CA GLU A 200 26.28 -30.53 62.68
C GLU A 200 27.36 -30.92 63.68
N ALA A 201 28.55 -31.24 63.16
CA ALA A 201 29.69 -31.56 64.02
C ALA A 201 30.23 -30.38 64.84
N LEU A 202 29.85 -29.13 64.47
CA LEU A 202 30.19 -27.93 65.23
C LEU A 202 29.37 -27.87 66.55
N GLY A 203 29.97 -28.25 67.64
CA GLY A 203 29.36 -28.18 68.92
C GLY A 203 29.00 -26.77 69.45
N GLU A 204 28.22 -26.64 70.52
CA GLU A 204 27.75 -25.35 71.05
C GLU A 204 28.87 -24.37 71.42
N ARG A 205 30.10 -24.88 71.68
CA ARG A 205 31.28 -24.07 72.07
C ARG A 205 32.06 -23.51 70.95
N THR A 206 31.65 -23.75 69.68
CA THR A 206 32.35 -23.21 68.47
C THR A 206 32.07 -21.74 68.30
N SER A 207 33.05 -20.99 67.82
CA SER A 207 32.93 -19.53 67.60
C SER A 207 31.77 -19.24 66.61
N GLY A 208 31.02 -18.18 66.82
CA GLY A 208 29.94 -17.76 65.90
C GLY A 208 30.45 -17.56 64.49
N ALA A 209 31.67 -17.09 64.31
CA ALA A 209 32.26 -16.89 62.98
C ALA A 209 32.47 -18.22 62.25
N THR A 210 33.00 -19.25 62.93
CA THR A 210 33.19 -20.58 62.31
C THR A 210 31.85 -21.22 61.87
N ARG A 211 30.84 -21.10 62.72
CA ARG A 211 29.49 -21.60 62.40
C ARG A 211 28.89 -20.82 61.23
N GLN A 212 29.12 -19.50 61.15
CA GLN A 212 28.62 -18.70 60.06
C GLN A 212 29.28 -19.08 58.71
N ILE A 213 30.59 -19.38 58.70
CA ILE A 213 31.30 -19.87 57.53
C ILE A 213 30.76 -21.22 57.07
N ALA A 214 30.57 -22.17 58.04
CA ALA A 214 30.00 -23.47 57.68
C ALA A 214 28.57 -23.36 57.11
N GLN A 215 27.76 -22.49 57.71
CA GLN A 215 26.41 -22.21 57.20
C GLN A 215 26.46 -21.60 55.79
N ALA A 216 27.33 -20.64 55.53
CA ALA A 216 27.49 -20.03 54.20
C ALA A 216 27.92 -21.05 53.14
N THR A 217 28.74 -22.05 53.52
CA THR A 217 29.15 -23.14 52.63
C THR A 217 27.94 -24.02 52.24
N VAL A 218 27.13 -24.40 53.22
CA VAL A 218 25.88 -25.18 52.97
C VAL A 218 24.93 -24.38 52.07
N ASP A 219 24.76 -23.08 52.36
CA ASP A 219 23.86 -22.25 51.58
C ASP A 219 24.37 -22.07 50.10
N ALA A 220 25.67 -21.96 49.93
CA ALA A 220 26.30 -21.92 48.60
C ALA A 220 26.06 -23.24 47.83
N SER A 221 26.23 -24.40 48.51
CA SER A 221 25.96 -25.71 47.87
C SER A 221 24.46 -25.88 47.52
N ARG A 222 23.56 -25.42 48.37
CA ARG A 222 22.11 -25.37 48.05
C ARG A 222 21.82 -24.50 46.85
N GLN A 223 22.43 -23.32 46.82
CA GLN A 223 22.26 -22.40 45.72
C GLN A 223 22.77 -22.98 44.40
N LYS A 224 23.93 -23.67 44.42
CA LYS A 224 24.47 -24.38 43.23
C LYS A 224 23.48 -25.39 42.69
N LEU A 225 22.90 -26.25 43.55
CA LEU A 225 21.90 -27.25 43.14
C LEU A 225 20.62 -26.60 42.59
N ARG A 226 20.15 -25.52 43.21
CA ARG A 226 19.01 -24.76 42.70
C ARG A 226 19.28 -24.15 41.28
N LEU A 227 20.49 -23.61 41.08
CA LEU A 227 20.89 -23.11 39.76
C LEU A 227 20.98 -24.22 38.69
N TRP A 228 21.20 -25.44 39.11
CA TRP A 228 21.11 -26.65 38.26
C TRP A 228 19.67 -27.18 38.10
N GLY A 229 18.67 -26.42 38.52
CA GLY A 229 17.27 -26.72 38.29
C GLY A 229 16.64 -27.72 39.28
N LEU A 230 17.34 -28.08 40.36
CA LEU A 230 16.71 -28.90 41.39
C LEU A 230 15.64 -28.08 42.13
N THR A 231 14.47 -28.66 42.30
CA THR A 231 13.40 -28.06 43.08
C THR A 231 13.77 -28.05 44.55
N GLY A 232 13.13 -27.12 45.31
CA GLY A 232 13.33 -27.09 46.76
C GLY A 232 12.99 -28.41 47.46
N GLU A 233 12.00 -29.16 46.94
CA GLU A 233 11.62 -30.49 47.45
C GLU A 233 12.69 -31.53 47.17
N GLN A 234 13.33 -31.50 45.98
CA GLN A 234 14.43 -32.41 45.64
C GLN A 234 15.64 -32.16 46.57
N VAL A 235 16.03 -30.90 46.74
CA VAL A 235 17.12 -30.54 47.68
C VAL A 235 16.78 -30.97 49.09
N GLY A 236 15.54 -30.74 49.57
CA GLY A 236 15.08 -31.19 50.87
C GLY A 236 15.11 -32.73 51.06
N LYS A 237 14.78 -33.48 50.00
CA LYS A 237 14.87 -34.97 50.03
C LYS A 237 16.33 -35.43 50.16
N ILE A 238 17.29 -34.79 49.46
CA ILE A 238 18.71 -35.10 49.59
C ILE A 238 19.17 -34.86 51.03
N GLU A 239 18.81 -33.74 51.61
CA GLU A 239 19.17 -33.38 53.02
C GLU A 239 18.59 -34.36 54.02
N GLN A 240 17.31 -34.81 53.85
CA GLN A 240 16.65 -35.76 54.70
C GLN A 240 17.19 -37.19 54.58
N SER A 241 17.40 -37.62 53.31
CA SER A 241 17.86 -39.00 53.05
C SER A 241 19.32 -39.19 53.38
N ARG A 242 20.12 -38.13 53.46
CA ARG A 242 21.58 -38.14 53.66
C ARG A 242 22.29 -39.02 52.63
N ARG A 243 21.74 -39.12 51.43
CA ARG A 243 22.33 -39.93 50.34
C ARG A 243 22.39 -39.07 49.08
N ALA A 244 23.56 -38.97 48.53
CA ALA A 244 23.74 -38.39 47.22
C ALA A 244 23.23 -39.34 46.14
N SER A 245 22.59 -38.80 45.11
CA SER A 245 22.10 -39.53 43.95
C SER A 245 22.89 -39.08 42.69
N ASP A 246 23.17 -40.03 41.86
CA ASP A 246 23.78 -39.77 40.54
C ASP A 246 22.75 -39.51 39.46
N HIS A 247 21.45 -39.56 39.81
CA HIS A 247 20.33 -39.33 38.90
C HIS A 247 19.44 -38.17 39.39
N MET A 248 19.05 -37.33 38.45
CA MET A 248 18.05 -36.29 38.63
C MET A 248 16.90 -36.48 37.66
N THR A 249 15.69 -36.31 38.17
CA THR A 249 14.48 -36.24 37.35
C THR A 249 14.19 -34.79 36.94
N ILE A 250 14.08 -34.57 35.65
CA ILE A 250 13.65 -33.31 35.05
C ILE A 250 12.13 -33.32 34.94
N TYR A 251 11.47 -32.27 35.46
CA TYR A 251 10.02 -32.13 35.45
C TYR A 251 9.57 -31.05 34.46
N SER A 252 8.33 -31.18 33.97
CA SER A 252 7.71 -30.19 33.13
C SER A 252 7.35 -28.93 33.90
N PRO A 253 7.77 -27.72 33.47
CA PRO A 253 7.34 -26.48 34.10
C PRO A 253 5.92 -26.07 33.71
N ILE A 254 5.41 -26.54 32.57
CA ILE A 254 4.10 -26.21 32.03
C ILE A 254 3.32 -27.47 31.66
N GLY A 255 1.99 -27.37 31.63
CA GLY A 255 1.13 -28.37 31.01
C GLY A 255 1.02 -28.11 29.50
N GLY A 256 0.85 -29.17 28.70
CA GLY A 256 0.69 -29.01 27.25
C GLY A 256 0.96 -30.32 26.52
N ILE A 257 1.38 -30.20 25.27
CA ILE A 257 1.72 -31.32 24.38
C ILE A 257 3.19 -31.19 23.98
N VAL A 258 3.89 -32.33 23.97
CA VAL A 258 5.27 -32.41 23.46
C VAL A 258 5.24 -32.19 21.95
N THR A 259 5.78 -31.06 21.49
CA THR A 259 5.81 -30.69 20.07
C THR A 259 7.02 -31.25 19.33
N SER A 260 8.15 -31.32 20.02
CA SER A 260 9.38 -31.88 19.45
C SER A 260 10.20 -32.59 20.51
N ARG A 261 10.88 -33.62 20.10
CA ARG A 261 11.86 -34.37 20.90
C ARG A 261 13.21 -34.25 20.20
N HIS A 262 14.19 -33.65 20.89
CA HIS A 262 15.51 -33.39 20.33
C HIS A 262 16.54 -34.43 20.70
N LYS A 263 16.27 -35.22 21.74
CA LYS A 263 17.19 -36.22 22.28
C LYS A 263 16.48 -37.57 22.49
N MET A 264 17.29 -38.64 22.52
CA MET A 264 16.86 -40.01 22.75
C MET A 264 17.41 -40.54 24.07
N GLU A 265 16.83 -41.61 24.56
CA GLU A 265 17.36 -42.36 25.70
C GLU A 265 18.77 -42.88 25.36
N GLY A 266 19.70 -42.68 26.29
CA GLY A 266 21.12 -42.99 26.10
C GLY A 266 21.97 -41.84 25.57
N ASP A 267 21.40 -40.77 25.05
CA ASP A 267 22.14 -39.63 24.55
C ASP A 267 22.83 -38.86 25.67
N TYR A 268 24.05 -38.39 25.38
CA TYR A 268 24.74 -37.42 26.22
C TYR A 268 24.29 -36.01 25.86
N VAL A 269 24.05 -35.18 26.89
CA VAL A 269 23.65 -33.78 26.77
C VAL A 269 24.66 -32.86 27.46
N GLN A 270 24.89 -31.72 26.86
CA GLN A 270 25.67 -30.61 27.46
C GLN A 270 24.73 -29.59 28.07
N THR A 271 25.27 -28.74 28.95
CA THR A 271 24.51 -27.62 29.52
C THR A 271 23.93 -26.73 28.43
N GLY A 272 22.62 -26.48 28.48
CA GLY A 272 21.90 -25.66 27.51
C GLY A 272 21.35 -26.42 26.29
N GLU A 273 21.73 -27.72 26.11
CA GLU A 273 21.17 -28.50 25.00
C GLU A 273 19.68 -28.82 25.21
N PRO A 274 18.83 -28.60 24.17
CA PRO A 274 17.41 -28.90 24.25
C PRO A 274 17.14 -30.41 24.27
N ILE A 275 16.28 -30.85 25.17
CA ILE A 275 15.81 -32.22 25.30
C ILE A 275 14.49 -32.38 24.56
N CYS A 276 13.52 -31.53 24.85
CA CYS A 276 12.20 -31.50 24.21
C CYS A 276 11.58 -30.09 24.25
N SER A 277 10.57 -29.89 23.43
CA SER A 277 9.73 -28.69 23.47
C SER A 277 8.29 -29.07 23.79
N ILE A 278 7.64 -28.26 24.62
CA ILE A 278 6.26 -28.44 25.08
C ILE A 278 5.50 -27.17 24.75
N ALA A 279 4.27 -27.30 24.25
CA ALA A 279 3.37 -26.18 23.97
C ALA A 279 2.01 -26.41 24.64
N ASP A 280 1.51 -25.38 25.29
CA ASP A 280 0.12 -25.34 25.77
C ASP A 280 -0.80 -24.91 24.63
N LEU A 281 -1.69 -25.80 24.20
CA LEU A 281 -2.62 -25.57 23.09
C LEU A 281 -3.96 -24.96 23.53
N SER A 282 -4.14 -24.62 24.79
CA SER A 282 -5.39 -24.02 25.28
C SER A 282 -5.65 -22.63 24.71
N ARG A 283 -4.59 -21.99 24.19
CA ARG A 283 -4.62 -20.72 23.49
C ARG A 283 -3.67 -20.80 22.29
N LEU A 284 -4.12 -20.29 21.16
CA LEU A 284 -3.37 -20.33 19.92
C LEU A 284 -3.32 -18.95 19.27
N TRP A 285 -2.40 -18.79 18.35
CA TRP A 285 -2.34 -17.64 17.47
C TRP A 285 -2.88 -17.99 16.10
N VAL A 286 -3.68 -17.09 15.52
CA VAL A 286 -4.00 -17.11 14.11
C VAL A 286 -3.15 -16.03 13.44
N ARG A 287 -2.29 -16.45 12.54
CA ARG A 287 -1.42 -15.57 11.75
C ARG A 287 -2.04 -15.36 10.39
N LEU A 288 -2.56 -14.16 10.17
CA LEU A 288 -3.29 -13.76 8.97
C LEU A 288 -2.40 -12.90 8.07
N ASP A 289 -2.63 -13.00 6.78
CA ASP A 289 -2.01 -12.16 5.77
C ASP A 289 -2.99 -11.07 5.33
N ALA A 290 -2.70 -9.82 5.68
CA ALA A 290 -3.46 -8.65 5.27
C ALA A 290 -2.75 -7.94 4.11
N TYR A 291 -3.48 -7.57 3.05
CA TYR A 291 -2.91 -6.78 1.97
C TYR A 291 -2.62 -5.34 2.41
N GLU A 292 -1.59 -4.75 1.82
CA GLU A 292 -1.18 -3.35 2.09
C GLU A 292 -2.34 -2.36 1.91
N SER A 293 -3.19 -2.57 0.90
CA SER A 293 -4.40 -1.77 0.64
C SER A 293 -5.43 -1.78 1.77
N ASP A 294 -5.44 -2.82 2.60
CA ASP A 294 -6.43 -3.03 3.64
C ASP A 294 -5.97 -2.55 5.03
N LEU A 295 -4.67 -2.24 5.17
CA LEU A 295 -4.07 -1.76 6.43
C LEU A 295 -4.75 -0.53 7.04
N PRO A 296 -5.25 0.46 6.26
CA PRO A 296 -5.97 1.60 6.82
C PRO A 296 -7.19 1.20 7.67
N TRP A 297 -7.73 -0.01 7.49
CA TRP A 297 -8.94 -0.48 8.17
C TRP A 297 -8.69 -1.53 9.23
N ILE A 298 -7.45 -1.97 9.39
CA ILE A 298 -7.05 -2.95 10.39
C ILE A 298 -6.48 -2.22 11.60
N ARG A 299 -6.99 -2.52 12.80
CA ARG A 299 -6.57 -1.88 14.05
C ARG A 299 -6.34 -2.94 15.14
N PHE A 300 -5.37 -2.65 16.02
CA PHE A 300 -5.12 -3.44 17.22
C PHE A 300 -6.40 -3.51 18.08
N GLY A 301 -6.72 -4.69 18.64
CA GLY A 301 -7.91 -4.90 19.46
C GLY A 301 -9.21 -5.14 18.70
N GLN A 302 -9.19 -5.08 17.36
CA GLN A 302 -10.36 -5.28 16.52
C GLN A 302 -10.81 -6.75 16.50
N ASP A 303 -12.13 -6.97 16.52
CA ASP A 303 -12.70 -8.31 16.44
C ASP A 303 -12.53 -8.92 15.04
N VAL A 304 -12.14 -10.18 15.03
CA VAL A 304 -11.95 -10.99 13.84
C VAL A 304 -12.83 -12.22 13.92
N GLN A 305 -13.59 -12.47 12.87
CA GLN A 305 -14.32 -13.72 12.67
C GLN A 305 -13.55 -14.58 11.67
N PHE A 306 -13.36 -15.85 11.98
CA PHE A 306 -12.69 -16.75 11.06
C PHE A 306 -13.31 -18.14 11.04
N THR A 307 -13.10 -18.85 9.96
CA THR A 307 -13.50 -20.25 9.77
C THR A 307 -12.25 -21.07 9.49
N ALA A 308 -12.17 -22.25 10.07
CA ALA A 308 -11.13 -23.22 9.78
C ALA A 308 -11.67 -24.25 8.75
N GLU A 309 -10.85 -24.61 7.76
CA GLU A 309 -11.27 -25.57 6.74
C GLU A 309 -11.60 -26.97 7.32
N ALA A 310 -10.97 -27.31 8.45
CA ALA A 310 -11.23 -28.55 9.15
C ALA A 310 -12.58 -28.60 9.88
N HIS A 311 -13.22 -27.45 10.13
CA HIS A 311 -14.49 -27.30 10.85
C HIS A 311 -15.48 -26.48 10.04
N PRO A 312 -16.05 -27.06 8.95
CA PRO A 312 -16.98 -26.34 8.06
C PRO A 312 -18.25 -25.95 8.82
N GLY A 313 -18.60 -24.66 8.73
CA GLY A 313 -19.80 -24.12 9.36
C GLY A 313 -19.61 -23.58 10.79
N GLU A 314 -18.48 -23.83 11.41
CA GLU A 314 -18.12 -23.20 12.69
C GLU A 314 -17.42 -21.86 12.47
N VAL A 315 -17.87 -20.84 13.21
CA VAL A 315 -17.28 -19.52 13.21
C VAL A 315 -16.57 -19.29 14.53
N PHE A 316 -15.28 -19.06 14.46
CA PHE A 316 -14.44 -18.74 15.59
C PHE A 316 -14.24 -17.24 15.68
N HIS A 317 -13.98 -16.75 16.89
CA HIS A 317 -13.76 -15.33 17.19
C HIS A 317 -12.42 -15.14 17.87
N GLY A 318 -11.79 -14.03 17.55
CA GLY A 318 -10.55 -13.60 18.20
C GLY A 318 -10.35 -12.11 18.07
N ARG A 319 -9.28 -11.59 18.67
CA ARG A 319 -8.93 -10.16 18.61
C ARG A 319 -7.53 -9.97 18.06
N ILE A 320 -7.36 -8.94 17.22
CA ILE A 320 -6.05 -8.56 16.71
C ILE A 320 -5.17 -8.13 17.87
N SER A 321 -4.12 -8.89 18.11
CA SER A 321 -3.17 -8.66 19.20
C SER A 321 -1.85 -8.06 18.71
N PHE A 322 -1.58 -8.12 17.42
CA PHE A 322 -0.36 -7.56 16.85
C PHE A 322 -0.52 -7.36 15.33
N ILE A 323 0.02 -6.28 14.83
CA ILE A 323 0.15 -6.00 13.40
C ILE A 323 1.65 -5.81 13.16
N ASP A 324 2.23 -6.63 12.30
CA ASP A 324 3.66 -6.59 12.00
C ASP A 324 3.99 -5.23 11.34
N PRO A 325 5.01 -4.50 11.80
CA PRO A 325 5.44 -3.26 11.16
C PRO A 325 6.11 -3.47 9.79
N HIS A 326 6.40 -4.72 9.41
CA HIS A 326 7.07 -5.04 8.16
C HIS A 326 6.10 -5.61 7.12
N VAL A 327 6.19 -5.08 5.90
CA VAL A 327 5.49 -5.63 4.73
C VAL A 327 6.37 -6.70 4.09
N SER A 328 5.83 -7.88 3.83
CA SER A 328 6.52 -8.93 3.08
C SER A 328 6.68 -8.51 1.62
N PRO A 329 7.90 -8.34 1.09
CA PRO A 329 8.09 -7.93 -0.30
C PRO A 329 7.59 -8.96 -1.33
N ALA A 330 7.60 -10.25 -0.94
CA ALA A 330 7.20 -11.34 -1.83
C ALA A 330 5.69 -11.41 -2.04
N THR A 331 4.90 -11.16 -0.99
CA THR A 331 3.44 -11.28 -1.01
C THR A 331 2.73 -9.94 -0.97
N ARG A 332 3.43 -8.85 -0.65
CA ARG A 332 2.88 -7.52 -0.35
C ARG A 332 1.79 -7.57 0.72
N THR A 333 2.00 -8.41 1.72
CA THR A 333 1.11 -8.58 2.86
C THR A 333 1.82 -8.24 4.15
N VAL A 334 1.04 -7.83 5.15
CA VAL A 334 1.46 -7.64 6.53
C VAL A 334 0.90 -8.78 7.37
N LYS A 335 1.69 -9.31 8.27
CA LYS A 335 1.23 -10.35 9.20
C LYS A 335 0.40 -9.71 10.32
N VAL A 336 -0.81 -10.20 10.48
CA VAL A 336 -1.73 -9.81 11.55
C VAL A 336 -1.92 -11.01 12.47
N ARG A 337 -1.61 -10.83 13.75
CA ARG A 337 -1.77 -11.87 14.77
C ARG A 337 -3.05 -11.68 15.55
N VAL A 338 -3.79 -12.76 15.71
CA VAL A 338 -5.04 -12.82 16.44
C VAL A 338 -4.90 -13.87 17.55
N ASN A 339 -5.21 -13.50 18.79
CA ASN A 339 -5.27 -14.45 19.90
C ASN A 339 -6.63 -15.16 19.90
N VAL A 340 -6.60 -16.48 20.08
CA VAL A 340 -7.79 -17.32 20.05
C VAL A 340 -7.75 -18.32 21.19
N ASP A 341 -8.83 -18.40 21.95
CA ASP A 341 -9.01 -19.43 22.96
C ASP A 341 -9.36 -20.76 22.29
N ASN A 342 -8.73 -21.83 22.79
CA ASN A 342 -8.88 -23.19 22.26
C ASN A 342 -9.02 -24.19 23.43
N ALA A 343 -9.87 -23.85 24.41
CA ALA A 343 -10.11 -24.73 25.57
C ALA A 343 -10.66 -26.10 25.17
N ASP A 344 -11.43 -26.16 24.10
CA ASP A 344 -12.06 -27.37 23.58
C ASP A 344 -11.11 -28.24 22.73
N GLY A 345 -9.92 -27.73 22.39
CA GLY A 345 -8.93 -28.43 21.58
C GLY A 345 -9.33 -28.68 20.10
N HIS A 346 -10.33 -27.97 19.60
CA HIS A 346 -10.81 -28.10 18.22
C HIS A 346 -9.79 -27.58 17.21
N LEU A 347 -9.14 -26.46 17.53
CA LEU A 347 -8.15 -25.85 16.68
C LEU A 347 -6.78 -26.50 16.88
N LYS A 348 -6.07 -26.73 15.78
CA LYS A 348 -4.72 -27.30 15.80
C LYS A 348 -3.75 -26.44 15.01
N PRO A 349 -2.52 -26.26 15.48
CA PRO A 349 -1.48 -25.61 14.73
C PRO A 349 -1.31 -26.22 13.34
N GLY A 350 -1.11 -25.38 12.33
CA GLY A 350 -1.02 -25.79 10.92
C GLY A 350 -2.36 -25.79 10.15
N MET A 351 -3.51 -25.62 10.82
CA MET A 351 -4.80 -25.49 10.12
C MET A 351 -4.88 -24.19 9.34
N PHE A 352 -5.40 -24.27 8.12
CA PHE A 352 -5.71 -23.09 7.31
C PHE A 352 -7.01 -22.45 7.76
N VAL A 353 -7.03 -21.11 7.75
CA VAL A 353 -8.16 -20.30 8.15
C VAL A 353 -8.46 -19.21 7.14
N ARG A 354 -9.74 -18.83 7.05
CA ARG A 354 -10.21 -17.65 6.34
C ARG A 354 -10.88 -16.73 7.35
N ALA A 355 -10.35 -15.54 7.45
CA ALA A 355 -10.79 -14.54 8.40
C ALA A 355 -11.43 -13.34 7.70
N ALA A 356 -12.36 -12.69 8.37
CA ALA A 356 -12.95 -11.44 7.96
C ALA A 356 -13.03 -10.46 9.13
N VAL A 357 -12.61 -9.23 8.88
CA VAL A 357 -12.82 -8.09 9.74
C VAL A 357 -13.84 -7.18 9.07
N ARG A 358 -14.81 -6.66 9.82
CA ARG A 358 -15.88 -5.81 9.30
C ARG A 358 -15.90 -4.44 9.97
N PRO A 359 -14.90 -3.58 9.69
CA PRO A 359 -14.85 -2.25 10.26
C PRO A 359 -15.97 -1.37 9.73
N VAL A 360 -16.51 -0.53 10.60
CA VAL A 360 -17.38 0.57 10.24
C VAL A 360 -16.51 1.76 9.86
N ILE A 361 -16.75 2.35 8.68
CA ILE A 361 -15.93 3.42 8.14
C ILE A 361 -16.67 4.75 8.28
N GLY A 362 -16.03 5.70 8.90
CA GLY A 362 -16.51 7.09 9.02
C GLY A 362 -15.99 8.00 7.92
N GLY A 363 -16.27 9.28 8.08
CA GLY A 363 -15.69 10.34 7.23
C GLY A 363 -14.16 10.23 7.18
N ALA A 364 -13.57 10.64 6.08
CA ALA A 364 -12.13 10.54 5.80
C ALA A 364 -11.55 9.11 5.88
N GLY A 365 -12.39 8.05 5.78
CA GLY A 365 -11.93 6.65 5.78
C GLY A 365 -11.46 6.11 7.13
N ARG A 366 -11.77 6.78 8.24
CA ARG A 366 -11.35 6.36 9.59
C ARG A 366 -12.25 5.26 10.14
N VAL A 367 -11.67 4.30 10.85
CA VAL A 367 -12.41 3.20 11.49
C VAL A 367 -13.15 3.72 12.72
N ILE A 368 -14.46 3.47 12.77
CA ILE A 368 -15.32 3.79 13.91
C ILE A 368 -15.58 2.54 14.73
N ALA A 369 -15.39 2.62 16.04
CA ALA A 369 -15.72 1.59 17.01
C ALA A 369 -16.51 2.23 18.16
N ALA A 370 -17.81 2.36 17.98
CA ALA A 370 -18.68 2.97 18.98
C ALA A 370 -18.76 2.18 20.30
N ASP A 371 -18.54 0.88 20.24
CA ASP A 371 -18.44 -0.04 21.39
C ASP A 371 -17.20 0.17 22.24
N LEU A 372 -16.17 0.79 21.67
CA LEU A 372 -14.92 1.17 22.36
C LEU A 372 -14.91 2.61 22.85
N ALA A 373 -16.02 3.35 22.71
CA ALA A 373 -16.12 4.72 23.19
C ALA A 373 -15.88 4.80 24.70
N GLY A 374 -14.88 5.59 25.11
CA GLY A 374 -14.49 5.74 26.50
C GLY A 374 -13.84 4.52 27.15
N LYS A 375 -13.55 3.46 26.39
CA LYS A 375 -12.87 2.25 26.88
C LYS A 375 -11.37 2.40 26.86
N TRP A 376 -10.73 1.62 27.71
CA TRP A 376 -9.28 1.50 27.86
C TRP A 376 -8.86 0.08 27.57
N ILE A 377 -7.83 -0.09 26.75
CA ILE A 377 -7.37 -1.39 26.23
C ILE A 377 -5.92 -1.60 26.62
N SER A 378 -5.57 -2.85 26.99
CA SER A 378 -4.18 -3.20 27.23
C SER A 378 -3.38 -3.20 25.91
N PRO A 379 -2.20 -2.55 25.87
CA PRO A 379 -1.37 -2.51 24.67
C PRO A 379 -0.78 -3.88 24.28
N MET A 380 -0.77 -4.85 25.20
CA MET A 380 -0.28 -6.21 24.93
C MET A 380 -1.37 -7.29 24.95
N HIS A 381 -2.46 -7.05 25.67
CA HIS A 381 -3.56 -8.01 25.83
C HIS A 381 -4.87 -7.37 25.41
N PRO A 382 -5.19 -7.37 24.10
CA PRO A 382 -6.35 -6.66 23.54
C PRO A 382 -7.70 -7.18 24.05
N GLU A 383 -7.72 -8.36 24.63
CA GLU A 383 -8.87 -8.93 25.33
C GLU A 383 -9.19 -8.21 26.66
N VAL A 384 -8.22 -7.52 27.26
CA VAL A 384 -8.41 -6.77 28.49
C VAL A 384 -8.89 -5.36 28.16
N ILE A 385 -10.20 -5.16 28.28
CA ILE A 385 -10.88 -3.87 28.05
C ILE A 385 -11.59 -3.46 29.33
N LYS A 386 -11.36 -2.22 29.78
CA LYS A 386 -11.98 -1.64 30.99
C LYS A 386 -12.66 -0.31 30.70
N ASP A 387 -13.55 0.10 31.58
CA ASP A 387 -14.32 1.36 31.46
C ASP A 387 -13.53 2.61 31.89
N GLY A 388 -12.30 2.45 32.39
CA GLY A 388 -11.50 3.55 32.88
C GLY A 388 -10.01 3.22 32.91
N PRO A 389 -9.17 4.23 33.28
CA PRO A 389 -7.75 4.03 33.42
C PRO A 389 -7.43 2.97 34.50
N GLY A 390 -6.34 2.26 34.30
CA GLY A 390 -5.92 1.21 35.22
C GLY A 390 -4.80 0.37 34.65
N VAL A 391 -4.51 -0.76 35.28
CA VAL A 391 -3.48 -1.70 34.84
C VAL A 391 -4.11 -2.96 34.26
N CYS A 392 -3.38 -3.60 33.36
CA CYS A 392 -3.75 -4.88 32.78
C CYS A 392 -3.63 -5.99 33.84
N ASP A 393 -4.68 -6.81 34.00
CA ASP A 393 -4.69 -7.89 34.99
C ASP A 393 -3.72 -9.04 34.64
N VAL A 394 -3.23 -9.08 33.38
CA VAL A 394 -2.35 -10.15 32.92
C VAL A 394 -0.87 -9.75 33.02
N CYS A 395 -0.49 -8.55 32.55
CA CYS A 395 0.89 -8.11 32.49
C CYS A 395 1.25 -6.94 33.43
N GLY A 396 0.25 -6.34 34.10
CA GLY A 396 0.49 -5.19 34.99
C GLY A 396 0.80 -3.86 34.29
N MET A 397 0.80 -3.79 32.97
CA MET A 397 1.04 -2.54 32.22
C MET A 397 -0.19 -1.65 32.26
N ASP A 398 0.03 -0.34 32.15
CA ASP A 398 -1.04 0.64 32.08
C ASP A 398 -1.91 0.43 30.82
N LEU A 399 -3.22 0.59 30.98
CA LEU A 399 -4.16 0.58 29.87
C LEU A 399 -4.09 1.92 29.14
N VAL A 400 -4.29 1.88 27.81
CA VAL A 400 -4.33 3.06 26.94
C VAL A 400 -5.75 3.32 26.44
N PRO A 401 -6.15 4.58 26.25
CA PRO A 401 -7.46 4.89 25.66
C PRO A 401 -7.59 4.28 24.26
N ALA A 402 -8.75 3.75 23.91
CA ALA A 402 -9.00 3.19 22.58
C ALA A 402 -8.77 4.23 21.45
N ALA A 403 -8.95 5.52 21.72
CA ALA A 403 -8.69 6.60 20.78
C ALA A 403 -7.21 6.70 20.36
N GLU A 404 -6.26 6.39 21.24
CA GLU A 404 -4.83 6.38 20.96
C GLU A 404 -4.43 5.20 20.05
N LEU A 405 -5.24 4.16 19.98
CA LEU A 405 -5.06 3.01 19.09
C LEU A 405 -5.63 3.25 17.68
N GLY A 406 -6.01 4.48 17.37
CA GLY A 406 -6.48 4.88 16.04
C GLY A 406 -7.98 4.67 15.78
N TYR A 407 -8.77 4.38 16.82
CA TYR A 407 -10.22 4.33 16.71
C TYR A 407 -10.84 5.73 16.82
N VAL A 408 -11.92 5.96 16.06
CA VAL A 408 -12.84 7.07 16.32
C VAL A 408 -13.92 6.53 17.24
N THR A 409 -13.85 6.91 18.52
CA THR A 409 -14.76 6.41 19.55
C THR A 409 -16.05 7.22 19.66
N GLN A 410 -16.10 8.44 19.14
CA GLN A 410 -17.28 9.30 19.13
C GLN A 410 -17.87 9.39 17.72
N ALA A 411 -18.87 8.56 17.44
CA ALA A 411 -19.64 8.66 16.21
C ALA A 411 -20.61 9.87 16.22
N ALA A 412 -20.82 10.47 17.40
CA ALA A 412 -21.85 11.53 17.59
C ALA A 412 -21.45 12.89 17.00
N ASP A 413 -20.15 13.19 16.89
CA ASP A 413 -19.67 14.52 16.47
C ASP A 413 -19.28 14.60 14.98
N THR A 414 -19.25 13.48 14.27
CA THR A 414 -18.93 13.46 12.83
C THR A 414 -20.14 12.95 12.06
N PRO A 415 -20.73 13.77 11.18
CA PRO A 415 -21.86 13.31 10.37
C PRO A 415 -21.44 12.10 9.54
N PRO A 416 -22.33 11.12 9.32
CA PRO A 416 -22.04 9.99 8.45
C PRO A 416 -21.56 10.49 7.07
N PRO A 417 -20.56 9.84 6.45
CA PRO A 417 -20.09 10.24 5.15
C PRO A 417 -21.18 10.04 4.08
N LEU A 418 -21.10 10.87 3.05
CA LEU A 418 -21.91 10.69 1.84
C LEU A 418 -21.40 9.47 1.09
N VAL A 419 -22.29 8.56 0.71
CA VAL A 419 -21.92 7.32 0.02
C VAL A 419 -22.74 7.14 -1.24
N ILE A 420 -22.10 6.54 -2.24
CA ILE A 420 -22.72 6.19 -3.52
C ILE A 420 -22.48 4.70 -3.83
N PRO A 421 -23.41 4.02 -4.50
CA PRO A 421 -23.19 2.63 -4.94
C PRO A 421 -21.97 2.49 -5.85
N ILE A 422 -21.27 1.36 -5.77
CA ILE A 422 -20.07 1.10 -6.59
C ILE A 422 -20.33 1.09 -8.10
N THR A 423 -21.60 0.90 -8.49
CA THR A 423 -22.01 0.88 -9.90
C THR A 423 -22.26 2.25 -10.48
N ALA A 424 -22.36 3.30 -9.64
CA ALA A 424 -22.67 4.64 -10.08
C ALA A 424 -21.49 5.37 -10.78
N PRO A 425 -20.25 5.38 -10.25
CA PRO A 425 -19.17 6.12 -10.87
C PRO A 425 -18.59 5.42 -12.09
N LEU A 426 -18.32 6.20 -13.13
CA LEU A 426 -17.48 5.83 -14.26
C LEU A 426 -16.07 6.33 -13.96
N ILE A 427 -15.12 5.41 -13.81
CA ILE A 427 -13.75 5.72 -13.39
C ILE A 427 -12.82 5.66 -14.59
N THR A 428 -12.15 6.77 -14.90
CA THR A 428 -11.16 6.91 -15.96
C THR A 428 -9.83 7.32 -15.38
N GLY A 429 -9.02 6.33 -14.96
CA GLY A 429 -7.69 6.63 -14.40
C GLY A 429 -7.72 7.62 -13.24
N GLU A 430 -7.66 8.91 -13.54
CA GLU A 430 -7.56 10.00 -12.55
C GLU A 430 -8.90 10.60 -12.13
N ARG A 431 -9.98 10.38 -12.91
CA ARG A 431 -11.29 11.01 -12.66
C ARG A 431 -12.39 9.99 -12.45
N ALA A 432 -13.35 10.35 -11.61
CA ALA A 432 -14.60 9.62 -11.46
C ALA A 432 -15.77 10.55 -11.82
N ILE A 433 -16.59 10.11 -12.77
CA ILE A 433 -17.76 10.86 -13.23
C ILE A 433 -19.01 10.10 -12.80
N VAL A 434 -19.99 10.81 -12.30
CA VAL A 434 -21.31 10.32 -11.95
C VAL A 434 -22.38 11.10 -12.69
N TYR A 435 -23.50 10.47 -12.99
CA TYR A 435 -24.65 11.13 -13.59
C TYR A 435 -25.74 11.32 -12.55
N VAL A 436 -26.11 12.59 -12.34
CA VAL A 436 -27.14 13.00 -11.39
C VAL A 436 -28.38 13.42 -12.16
N GLN A 437 -29.54 12.89 -11.76
CA GLN A 437 -30.81 13.33 -12.34
C GLN A 437 -31.22 14.68 -11.73
N LEU A 438 -31.38 15.70 -12.59
CA LEU A 438 -31.80 17.03 -12.15
C LEU A 438 -33.29 17.00 -11.77
N PRO A 439 -33.66 17.52 -10.59
CA PRO A 439 -35.05 17.71 -10.21
C PRO A 439 -35.70 18.80 -11.06
N ASP A 440 -37.03 18.83 -11.07
CA ASP A 440 -37.87 19.93 -11.62
C ASP A 440 -37.72 20.21 -13.14
N ARG A 441 -37.30 19.20 -13.91
CA ARG A 441 -37.29 19.25 -15.38
C ARG A 441 -38.49 18.49 -15.95
N GLU A 442 -39.12 19.00 -17.02
CA GLU A 442 -40.26 18.34 -17.69
C GLU A 442 -39.92 16.95 -18.24
N ARG A 443 -38.64 16.71 -18.54
CA ARG A 443 -38.09 15.43 -19.00
C ARG A 443 -36.96 14.97 -18.09
N PRO A 444 -36.81 13.65 -17.90
CA PRO A 444 -35.62 13.13 -17.20
C PRO A 444 -34.34 13.69 -17.80
N THR A 445 -33.63 14.48 -17.01
CA THR A 445 -32.41 15.20 -17.43
C THR A 445 -31.28 14.79 -16.51
N PHE A 446 -30.17 14.38 -17.08
CA PHE A 446 -28.99 13.88 -16.37
C PHE A 446 -27.81 14.81 -16.59
N GLU A 447 -27.15 15.19 -15.51
CA GLU A 447 -25.95 16.01 -15.48
C GLU A 447 -24.74 15.15 -15.09
N GLY A 448 -23.65 15.26 -15.87
CA GLY A 448 -22.39 14.60 -15.53
C GLY A 448 -21.59 15.47 -14.57
N ARG A 449 -21.24 14.92 -13.40
CA ARG A 449 -20.42 15.59 -12.39
C ARG A 449 -19.13 14.81 -12.13
N THR A 450 -18.01 15.53 -12.08
CA THR A 450 -16.71 14.96 -11.72
C THR A 450 -16.55 15.03 -10.20
N ILE A 451 -16.37 13.87 -9.57
CA ILE A 451 -16.29 13.76 -8.12
C ILE A 451 -14.97 13.14 -7.67
N ALA A 452 -14.58 13.43 -6.41
CA ALA A 452 -13.48 12.76 -5.76
C ALA A 452 -14.01 11.53 -4.98
N LEU A 453 -13.53 10.35 -5.37
CA LEU A 453 -13.84 9.11 -4.67
C LEU A 453 -12.87 8.89 -3.52
N GLY A 454 -13.42 8.55 -2.38
CA GLY A 454 -12.70 7.97 -1.25
C GLY A 454 -12.62 6.45 -1.35
N PRO A 455 -12.30 5.77 -0.25
CA PRO A 455 -12.16 4.33 -0.23
C PRO A 455 -13.50 3.62 -0.50
N ARG A 456 -13.39 2.44 -1.10
CA ARG A 456 -14.53 1.54 -1.30
C ARG A 456 -14.83 0.80 0.00
N ALA A 457 -16.03 0.94 0.53
CA ALA A 457 -16.49 0.24 1.72
C ALA A 457 -17.69 -0.66 1.37
N GLY A 458 -17.42 -1.95 1.21
CA GLY A 458 -18.44 -2.94 0.80
C GLY A 458 -18.99 -2.66 -0.59
N SER A 459 -20.31 -2.39 -0.69
CA SER A 459 -21.04 -2.07 -1.92
C SER A 459 -21.11 -0.58 -2.24
N HIS A 460 -20.38 0.28 -1.51
CA HIS A 460 -20.41 1.72 -1.67
C HIS A 460 -19.00 2.31 -1.78
N TYR A 461 -18.90 3.46 -2.44
CA TYR A 461 -17.78 4.38 -2.33
C TYR A 461 -18.14 5.51 -1.36
N ILE A 462 -17.18 5.94 -0.57
CA ILE A 462 -17.28 7.17 0.21
C ILE A 462 -16.96 8.33 -0.73
N VAL A 463 -17.77 9.39 -0.72
CA VAL A 463 -17.49 10.60 -1.49
C VAL A 463 -16.65 11.53 -0.64
N ARG A 464 -15.57 12.06 -1.21
CA ARG A 464 -14.72 13.06 -0.55
C ARG A 464 -15.29 14.44 -0.81
N GLU A 465 -15.77 15.08 0.25
CA GLU A 465 -16.36 16.43 0.19
C GLU A 465 -15.30 17.55 0.44
N ASP A 466 -14.08 17.16 0.79
CA ASP A 466 -12.95 18.03 1.19
C ASP A 466 -12.02 18.40 0.02
N VAL A 467 -12.29 17.93 -1.19
CA VAL A 467 -11.44 18.16 -2.36
C VAL A 467 -11.97 19.37 -3.15
N GLU A 468 -11.08 20.33 -3.40
CA GLU A 468 -11.39 21.49 -4.26
C GLU A 468 -11.24 21.14 -5.74
N GLY A 469 -11.98 21.80 -6.61
CA GLY A 469 -11.92 21.60 -8.07
C GLY A 469 -12.73 20.40 -8.57
N VAL A 470 -13.59 19.82 -7.74
CA VAL A 470 -14.54 18.77 -8.12
C VAL A 470 -15.97 19.19 -7.78
N ASP A 471 -16.93 18.60 -8.50
CA ASP A 471 -18.34 18.87 -8.26
C ASP A 471 -18.79 18.26 -6.94
N ARG A 472 -19.73 18.94 -6.28
CA ARG A 472 -20.30 18.47 -5.02
C ARG A 472 -21.59 17.71 -5.26
N LEU A 473 -21.79 16.66 -4.44
CA LEU A 473 -23.03 15.92 -4.36
C LEU A 473 -23.75 16.26 -3.06
N ALA A 474 -25.09 16.32 -3.12
CA ALA A 474 -25.93 16.52 -1.96
C ALA A 474 -26.69 15.27 -1.57
N GLU A 475 -27.01 15.13 -0.28
CA GLU A 475 -27.87 14.05 0.19
C GLU A 475 -29.28 14.20 -0.40
N GLY A 476 -29.81 13.09 -0.91
CA GLY A 476 -31.14 13.04 -1.54
C GLY A 476 -31.14 13.22 -3.04
N GLU A 477 -30.05 13.67 -3.66
CA GLU A 477 -29.94 13.71 -5.12
C GLU A 477 -30.05 12.29 -5.71
N LEU A 478 -30.67 12.17 -6.88
CA LEU A 478 -30.82 10.90 -7.58
C LEU A 478 -29.62 10.66 -8.49
N ILE A 479 -28.83 9.63 -8.15
CA ILE A 479 -27.66 9.23 -8.92
C ILE A 479 -27.97 8.00 -9.79
N VAL A 480 -27.46 7.98 -11.01
CA VAL A 480 -27.61 6.83 -11.92
C VAL A 480 -26.72 5.69 -11.47
N THR A 481 -27.33 4.53 -11.21
CA THR A 481 -26.64 3.31 -10.78
C THR A 481 -26.51 2.27 -11.88
N HIS A 482 -27.40 2.31 -12.88
CA HIS A 482 -27.35 1.47 -14.07
C HIS A 482 -27.66 2.29 -15.32
N GLY A 483 -27.03 1.96 -16.43
CA GLY A 483 -27.20 2.68 -17.70
C GLY A 483 -26.33 3.94 -17.85
N ASN A 484 -25.46 4.23 -16.89
CA ASN A 484 -24.54 5.37 -16.90
C ASN A 484 -23.65 5.43 -18.16
N PHE A 485 -23.12 4.28 -18.64
CA PHE A 485 -22.39 4.22 -19.90
C PHE A 485 -23.23 4.60 -21.14
N LYS A 486 -24.53 4.32 -21.12
CA LYS A 486 -25.43 4.69 -22.22
C LYS A 486 -25.64 6.20 -22.25
N ILE A 487 -25.71 6.84 -21.09
CA ILE A 487 -25.79 8.31 -20.96
C ILE A 487 -24.46 8.93 -21.45
N ASP A 488 -23.33 8.41 -20.99
CA ASP A 488 -22.00 8.87 -21.38
C ASP A 488 -21.81 8.78 -22.89
N SER A 489 -22.14 7.64 -23.49
CA SER A 489 -22.07 7.44 -24.95
C SER A 489 -22.98 8.39 -25.72
N ALA A 490 -24.17 8.71 -25.20
CA ALA A 490 -25.07 9.65 -25.84
C ALA A 490 -24.51 11.08 -25.78
N LEU A 491 -23.84 11.48 -24.70
CA LEU A 491 -23.13 12.75 -24.59
C LEU A 491 -21.94 12.82 -25.56
N GLN A 492 -21.15 11.75 -25.66
CA GLN A 492 -20.06 11.65 -26.61
C GLN A 492 -20.53 11.84 -28.07
N LEU A 493 -21.64 11.20 -28.45
CA LEU A 493 -22.22 11.36 -29.78
C LEU A 493 -22.69 12.78 -30.08
N GLN A 494 -23.06 13.55 -29.04
CA GLN A 494 -23.43 14.96 -29.11
C GLN A 494 -22.24 15.92 -29.01
N ALA A 495 -21.00 15.37 -28.96
CA ALA A 495 -19.77 16.14 -28.74
C ALA A 495 -19.77 16.97 -27.44
N ARG A 496 -20.51 16.52 -26.42
CA ARG A 496 -20.56 17.14 -25.08
C ARG A 496 -19.49 16.53 -24.17
N PRO A 497 -19.11 17.22 -23.10
CA PRO A 497 -18.21 16.67 -22.09
C PRO A 497 -18.70 15.32 -21.56
N SER A 498 -17.80 14.35 -21.48
CA SER A 498 -18.09 12.97 -21.10
C SER A 498 -16.88 12.38 -20.37
N MET A 499 -16.96 11.09 -19.97
CA MET A 499 -15.81 10.45 -19.34
C MET A 499 -14.53 10.48 -20.20
N MET A 500 -14.63 10.42 -21.52
CA MET A 500 -13.49 10.44 -22.45
C MET A 500 -13.10 11.85 -22.89
N THR A 501 -14.03 12.79 -22.86
CA THR A 501 -13.81 14.19 -23.28
C THR A 501 -14.01 15.09 -22.06
N PRO A 502 -12.93 15.58 -21.40
CA PRO A 502 -13.05 16.49 -20.27
C PRO A 502 -13.74 17.80 -20.69
N PRO A 503 -14.45 18.47 -19.78
CA PRO A 503 -14.90 19.83 -20.04
C PRO A 503 -13.69 20.72 -20.35
N PRO A 504 -13.84 21.70 -21.24
CA PRO A 504 -12.79 22.69 -21.45
C PRO A 504 -12.47 23.37 -20.10
N PRO A 505 -11.20 23.71 -19.84
CA PRO A 505 -10.86 24.46 -18.64
C PRO A 505 -11.74 25.71 -18.59
N PRO A 506 -12.21 26.15 -17.40
CA PRO A 506 -13.05 27.33 -17.28
C PRO A 506 -12.36 28.50 -17.97
N GLU A 507 -13.06 29.16 -18.88
CA GLU A 507 -12.60 30.41 -19.49
C GLU A 507 -12.41 31.41 -18.35
N VAL A 508 -11.16 31.71 -18.03
CA VAL A 508 -10.80 32.78 -17.12
C VAL A 508 -11.30 34.07 -17.78
N GLY A 509 -12.40 34.60 -17.29
CA GLY A 509 -12.99 35.83 -17.77
C GLY A 509 -11.91 36.88 -17.94
N ASP A 510 -11.99 37.58 -19.07
CA ASP A 510 -11.11 38.63 -19.55
C ASP A 510 -10.85 39.69 -18.46
N ALA A 511 -9.88 39.40 -17.58
CA ALA A 511 -9.27 40.37 -16.71
C ALA A 511 -8.05 40.92 -17.44
N THR A 512 -8.26 42.00 -18.11
CA THR A 512 -7.24 42.88 -18.67
C THR A 512 -5.99 42.92 -17.79
N THR A 513 -4.83 42.64 -18.43
CA THR A 513 -3.48 42.95 -17.95
C THR A 513 -2.93 42.14 -16.76
N GLY A 514 -2.59 40.89 -17.02
CA GLY A 514 -1.60 40.15 -16.28
C GLY A 514 -1.07 39.05 -17.21
N HIS A 515 0.17 39.19 -17.70
CA HIS A 515 0.82 38.13 -18.48
C HIS A 515 0.79 36.83 -17.67
N PRO A 516 0.31 35.68 -18.24
CA PRO A 516 0.57 34.39 -17.62
C PRO A 516 2.09 34.20 -17.62
N GLU A 517 2.63 33.83 -16.46
CA GLU A 517 4.02 33.44 -16.31
C GLU A 517 4.34 32.43 -17.41
N ARG A 518 5.17 32.85 -18.34
CA ARG A 518 5.67 32.02 -19.45
C ARG A 518 6.29 30.79 -18.80
N MET A 519 5.78 29.60 -19.10
CA MET A 519 6.52 28.36 -18.92
C MET A 519 7.74 28.44 -19.86
N ASN A 520 8.83 29.06 -19.43
CA ASN A 520 9.97 29.36 -20.25
C ASN A 520 10.68 28.04 -20.61
N ALA A 521 10.42 27.55 -21.83
CA ALA A 521 11.35 26.67 -22.50
C ALA A 521 12.71 27.39 -22.61
N VAL A 522 13.82 26.69 -22.49
CA VAL A 522 15.17 27.27 -22.58
C VAL A 522 15.52 27.66 -24.00
N ASN A 523 14.75 27.23 -25.00
CA ASN A 523 14.95 27.47 -26.44
C ASN A 523 13.77 28.25 -27.01
N ASP A 524 14.07 29.10 -27.94
CA ASP A 524 13.11 29.85 -28.79
C ASP A 524 12.92 29.23 -30.18
N VAL A 525 13.75 28.27 -30.56
CA VAL A 525 13.73 27.56 -31.84
C VAL A 525 13.55 26.06 -31.61
N CYS A 526 12.59 25.46 -32.32
CA CYS A 526 12.30 24.03 -32.22
C CYS A 526 13.48 23.16 -32.66
N PRO A 527 13.92 22.18 -31.88
CA PRO A 527 15.07 21.31 -32.19
C PRO A 527 14.82 20.32 -33.34
N VAL A 528 13.57 20.16 -33.77
CA VAL A 528 13.20 19.18 -34.81
C VAL A 528 12.95 19.88 -36.15
N MET A 529 12.10 20.90 -36.17
CA MET A 529 11.65 21.57 -37.39
C MET A 529 12.32 22.94 -37.61
N GLY A 530 13.03 23.49 -36.62
CA GLY A 530 13.68 24.79 -36.73
C GLY A 530 12.73 26.01 -36.73
N GLY A 531 11.45 25.81 -36.50
CA GLY A 531 10.44 26.89 -36.37
C GLY A 531 10.48 27.52 -34.97
N VAL A 532 9.79 28.68 -34.82
CA VAL A 532 9.63 29.35 -33.54
C VAL A 532 8.85 28.45 -32.58
N VAL A 533 9.28 28.37 -31.34
CA VAL A 533 8.62 27.57 -30.28
C VAL A 533 7.23 28.15 -30.00
N ASP A 534 6.21 27.30 -30.06
CA ASP A 534 4.84 27.64 -29.69
C ASP A 534 4.64 27.41 -28.19
N PRO A 535 4.27 28.45 -27.44
CA PRO A 535 4.08 28.33 -25.98
C PRO A 535 2.94 27.37 -25.57
N HIS A 536 2.09 26.98 -26.51
CA HIS A 536 0.97 26.05 -26.28
C HIS A 536 1.31 24.58 -26.58
N THR A 537 2.51 24.31 -27.12
CA THR A 537 2.95 22.93 -27.35
C THR A 537 3.54 22.30 -26.09
N PRO A 538 3.32 20.98 -25.87
CA PRO A 538 3.94 20.25 -24.78
C PRO A 538 5.46 20.39 -24.80
N THR A 539 6.07 20.58 -23.62
CA THR A 539 7.53 20.63 -23.46
C THR A 539 8.08 19.30 -22.96
N VAL A 540 9.31 18.97 -23.31
CA VAL A 540 10.00 17.76 -22.82
C VAL A 540 11.16 18.19 -21.92
N MET A 541 11.34 17.48 -20.80
CA MET A 541 12.47 17.70 -19.91
C MET A 541 13.71 16.94 -20.42
N TRP A 542 14.84 17.65 -20.57
CA TRP A 542 16.13 17.07 -20.89
C TRP A 542 17.23 17.66 -20.02
N ARG A 543 17.99 16.82 -19.32
CA ARG A 543 19.04 17.23 -18.38
C ARG A 543 18.57 18.29 -17.36
N GLY A 544 17.28 18.26 -16.98
CA GLY A 544 16.69 19.23 -16.07
C GLY A 544 16.26 20.56 -16.68
N TYR A 545 16.29 20.70 -18.00
CA TYR A 545 15.84 21.87 -18.76
C TYR A 545 14.60 21.57 -19.58
N LYS A 546 13.66 22.52 -19.66
CA LYS A 546 12.45 22.40 -20.47
C LYS A 546 12.77 22.75 -21.93
N ILE A 547 12.53 21.83 -22.83
CA ILE A 547 12.70 22.01 -24.28
C ILE A 547 11.34 22.24 -24.93
N GLY A 548 11.19 23.35 -25.64
CA GLY A 548 9.97 23.74 -26.32
C GLY A 548 9.97 23.35 -27.81
N PHE A 549 8.78 23.20 -28.39
CA PHE A 549 8.55 22.78 -29.77
C PHE A 549 7.62 23.72 -30.50
N CYS A 550 7.64 23.70 -31.84
CA CYS A 550 6.80 24.58 -32.69
C CYS A 550 5.43 23.97 -33.04
N CYS A 551 5.22 22.68 -32.83
CA CYS A 551 3.96 21.99 -33.13
C CYS A 551 3.88 20.62 -32.40
N PRO A 552 2.65 20.09 -32.20
CA PRO A 552 2.45 18.73 -31.68
C PRO A 552 3.12 17.68 -32.59
N GLY A 553 3.81 16.70 -31.96
CA GLY A 553 4.55 15.63 -32.63
C GLY A 553 6.04 15.89 -32.80
N CYS A 554 6.52 17.13 -32.59
CA CYS A 554 7.96 17.41 -32.53
C CYS A 554 8.62 16.84 -31.27
N ASP A 555 7.88 16.61 -30.23
CA ASP A 555 8.30 15.89 -29.00
C ASP A 555 8.72 14.44 -29.32
N GLN A 556 8.00 13.75 -30.21
CA GLN A 556 8.37 12.40 -30.68
C GLN A 556 9.67 12.45 -31.49
N GLY A 557 9.76 13.37 -32.43
CA GLY A 557 10.99 13.58 -33.22
C GLY A 557 12.20 14.00 -32.35
N TRP A 558 11.97 14.65 -31.21
CA TRP A 558 13.01 14.92 -30.24
C TRP A 558 13.43 13.64 -29.49
N ASN A 559 12.49 12.79 -29.13
CA ASN A 559 12.78 11.54 -28.45
C ASN A 559 13.63 10.58 -29.31
N ASP A 560 13.45 10.60 -30.62
CA ASP A 560 14.19 9.78 -31.56
C ASP A 560 15.64 10.25 -31.82
N LYS A 561 16.02 11.47 -31.37
CA LYS A 561 17.38 11.98 -31.46
C LYS A 561 18.32 11.29 -30.48
N THR A 562 19.58 11.15 -30.89
CA THR A 562 20.63 10.64 -30.01
C THR A 562 20.92 11.59 -28.86
N GLU A 563 21.48 11.07 -27.77
CA GLU A 563 21.86 11.89 -26.60
C GLU A 563 22.87 12.99 -27.00
N GLU A 564 23.80 12.69 -27.91
CA GLU A 564 24.78 13.66 -28.37
C GLU A 564 24.14 14.82 -29.18
N GLU A 565 23.12 14.56 -29.95
CA GLU A 565 22.38 15.58 -30.67
C GLU A 565 21.57 16.46 -29.73
N LYS A 566 20.92 15.85 -28.72
CA LYS A 566 20.18 16.55 -27.67
C LYS A 566 21.09 17.45 -26.84
N ASP A 567 22.23 16.93 -26.44
CA ASP A 567 23.24 17.65 -25.66
C ASP A 567 23.89 18.78 -26.45
N THR A 568 24.11 18.56 -27.76
CA THR A 568 24.64 19.60 -28.69
C THR A 568 23.63 20.72 -28.88
N PHE A 569 22.32 20.38 -28.98
CA PHE A 569 21.26 21.38 -29.03
C PHE A 569 21.19 22.20 -27.74
N LEU A 570 21.19 21.53 -26.59
CA LEU A 570 21.13 22.21 -25.29
C LEU A 570 22.31 23.17 -25.09
N THR A 571 23.50 22.83 -25.54
CA THR A 571 24.69 23.70 -25.45
C THR A 571 24.53 25.04 -26.15
N LYS A 572 23.65 25.15 -27.15
CA LYS A 572 23.39 26.43 -27.85
C LYS A 572 22.62 27.43 -27.00
N PHE A 573 21.76 26.95 -26.09
CA PHE A 573 20.88 27.79 -25.29
C PHE A 573 21.36 27.87 -23.81
N VAL A 574 22.10 26.87 -23.35
CA VAL A 574 22.67 26.80 -22.02
C VAL A 574 24.12 26.33 -22.13
N PRO A 575 25.09 27.21 -22.41
CA PRO A 575 26.50 26.80 -22.59
C PRO A 575 27.11 26.04 -21.43
N ASP A 576 26.72 26.37 -20.21
CA ASP A 576 27.28 25.83 -18.98
C ASP A 576 26.53 24.60 -18.42
N TRP A 577 25.58 24.04 -19.17
CA TRP A 577 24.74 22.95 -18.69
C TRP A 577 25.53 21.72 -18.22
N ARG A 578 26.67 21.44 -18.83
CA ARG A 578 27.53 20.30 -18.45
C ARG A 578 28.16 20.45 -17.09
N GLU A 579 28.48 21.66 -16.69
CA GLU A 579 29.04 21.97 -15.36
C GLU A 579 27.95 21.88 -14.30
N LYS A 580 26.75 22.38 -14.59
CA LYS A 580 25.57 22.29 -13.74
C LYS A 580 25.03 20.84 -13.63
N ASP A 581 25.12 20.02 -14.68
CA ASP A 581 24.71 18.61 -14.67
C ASP A 581 25.69 17.73 -13.89
N ARG A 582 27.00 18.04 -13.91
CA ARG A 582 27.99 17.34 -13.07
C ARG A 582 27.73 17.55 -11.58
N SER A 583 27.32 18.73 -11.16
CA SER A 583 26.99 19.00 -9.75
C SER A 583 25.73 18.25 -9.30
N ARG A 584 24.77 18.00 -10.21
CA ARG A 584 23.55 17.24 -9.95
C ARG A 584 23.78 15.72 -9.92
N ALA A 585 24.61 15.20 -10.83
CA ALA A 585 24.80 13.75 -11.00
C ALA A 585 25.85 13.13 -10.07
N THR A 586 26.80 13.90 -9.54
CA THR A 586 27.93 13.39 -8.76
C THR A 586 27.82 13.64 -7.26
N GLY A 587 26.76 14.30 -6.80
CA GLY A 587 26.64 14.73 -5.40
C GLY A 587 27.74 15.72 -4.98
N ARG A 588 28.50 16.27 -5.91
CA ARG A 588 29.55 17.25 -5.62
C ARG A 588 28.90 18.57 -5.20
N PRO A 589 29.28 19.14 -4.05
CA PRO A 589 28.67 20.37 -3.56
C PRO A 589 28.87 21.53 -4.55
N ILE A 590 27.86 22.37 -4.69
CA ILE A 590 27.90 23.58 -5.54
C ILE A 590 28.64 24.73 -4.86
N ASN A 591 28.79 24.67 -3.53
CA ASN A 591 29.39 25.66 -2.69
C ASN A 591 30.83 25.23 -2.29
N ASP A 592 31.70 26.18 -2.16
CA ASP A 592 33.07 26.05 -1.64
C ASP A 592 33.17 26.48 -0.17
N VAL A 593 32.14 27.17 0.34
CA VAL A 593 32.06 27.68 1.72
C VAL A 593 30.85 27.11 2.43
N CYS A 594 31.04 26.56 3.62
CA CYS A 594 29.99 25.98 4.44
C CYS A 594 28.90 27.01 4.82
N PRO A 595 27.62 26.74 4.61
CA PRO A 595 26.52 27.69 4.89
C PRO A 595 26.25 27.91 6.38
N VAL A 596 26.86 27.11 7.26
CA VAL A 596 26.66 27.18 8.71
C VAL A 596 27.85 27.85 9.41
N MET A 597 29.04 27.37 9.16
CA MET A 597 30.25 27.82 9.88
C MET A 597 31.14 28.76 9.05
N GLY A 598 30.87 28.94 7.75
CA GLY A 598 31.66 29.82 6.88
C GLY A 598 33.07 29.33 6.57
N GLY A 599 33.45 28.11 6.95
CA GLY A 599 34.71 27.48 6.59
C GLY A 599 34.68 26.83 5.21
N PRO A 600 35.87 26.43 4.66
CA PRO A 600 35.92 25.70 3.39
C PRO A 600 35.17 24.35 3.52
N VAL A 601 34.50 23.95 2.44
CA VAL A 601 33.77 22.68 2.40
C VAL A 601 34.77 21.52 2.42
N ASP A 602 34.53 20.55 3.29
CA ASP A 602 35.32 19.33 3.39
C ASP A 602 34.73 18.28 2.42
N PRO A 603 35.51 17.78 1.45
CA PRO A 603 35.04 16.80 0.47
C PRO A 603 34.60 15.46 1.07
N ASP A 604 35.04 15.13 2.28
CA ASP A 604 34.71 13.89 2.99
C ASP A 604 33.44 14.02 3.85
N THR A 605 32.90 15.22 3.98
CA THR A 605 31.65 15.46 4.73
C THR A 605 30.41 15.18 3.86
N PRO A 606 29.40 14.46 4.39
CA PRO A 606 28.15 14.20 3.66
C PRO A 606 27.46 15.48 3.17
N THR A 607 26.94 15.45 1.93
CA THR A 607 26.19 16.56 1.34
C THR A 607 24.70 16.42 1.58
N VAL A 608 23.98 17.53 1.68
CA VAL A 608 22.51 17.56 1.75
C VAL A 608 21.94 18.14 0.47
N MET A 609 20.92 17.49 -0.07
CA MET A 609 20.23 17.97 -1.26
C MET A 609 19.19 19.03 -0.88
N TRP A 610 19.24 20.21 -1.53
CA TRP A 610 18.25 21.26 -1.40
C TRP A 610 17.87 21.82 -2.78
N ARG A 611 16.57 21.81 -3.10
CA ARG A 611 16.06 22.24 -4.41
C ARG A 611 16.80 21.61 -5.61
N GLY A 612 17.28 20.37 -5.46
CA GLY A 612 18.01 19.62 -6.49
C GLY A 612 19.50 19.93 -6.59
N TYR A 613 20.06 20.72 -5.67
CA TYR A 613 21.49 21.03 -5.59
C TYR A 613 22.13 20.37 -4.36
N ALA A 614 23.34 19.85 -4.52
CA ALA A 614 24.13 19.30 -3.42
C ALA A 614 24.80 20.43 -2.64
N ILE A 615 24.55 20.53 -1.36
CA ILE A 615 25.16 21.51 -0.45
C ILE A 615 26.22 20.80 0.39
N GLY A 616 27.44 21.35 0.39
CA GLY A 616 28.57 20.82 1.13
C GLY A 616 28.79 21.54 2.46
N PHE A 617 29.43 20.85 3.40
CA PHE A 617 29.70 21.33 4.75
C PHE A 617 31.15 21.14 5.12
N CYS A 618 31.64 21.90 6.12
CA CYS A 618 33.02 21.85 6.56
C CYS A 618 33.29 20.80 7.66
N CYS A 619 32.24 20.23 8.28
CA CYS A 619 32.39 19.24 9.34
C CYS A 619 31.04 18.51 9.59
N PRO A 620 31.07 17.28 10.17
CA PRO A 620 29.87 16.58 10.62
C PRO A 620 29.10 17.40 11.65
N GLY A 621 27.75 17.45 11.47
CA GLY A 621 26.82 18.22 12.33
C GLY A 621 26.41 19.58 11.74
N CYS A 622 27.10 20.12 10.74
CA CYS A 622 26.65 21.30 10.00
C CYS A 622 25.43 20.97 9.11
N ASP A 623 25.26 19.73 8.70
CA ASP A 623 24.12 19.21 7.99
C ASP A 623 22.82 19.30 8.83
N HIS A 624 22.88 18.98 10.11
CA HIS A 624 21.75 19.13 11.04
C HIS A 624 21.40 20.61 11.25
N ALA A 625 22.41 21.46 11.53
CA ALA A 625 22.19 22.89 11.67
C ALA A 625 21.71 23.57 10.37
N TRP A 626 21.98 22.98 9.21
CA TRP A 626 21.40 23.41 7.93
C TRP A 626 19.92 23.05 7.83
N GLN A 627 19.52 21.89 8.34
CA GLN A 627 18.11 21.49 8.35
C GLN A 627 17.23 22.44 9.17
N ASP A 628 17.76 22.97 10.27
CA ASP A 628 17.07 23.92 11.17
C ASP A 628 16.92 25.33 10.58
N LYS A 629 17.60 25.67 9.47
CA LYS A 629 17.45 26.96 8.80
C LYS A 629 16.10 27.07 8.07
N THR A 630 15.57 28.29 8.01
CA THR A 630 14.33 28.57 7.26
C THR A 630 14.54 28.34 5.75
N GLU A 631 13.45 28.10 5.02
CA GLU A 631 13.50 27.95 3.55
C GLU A 631 14.05 29.21 2.88
N GLU A 632 13.72 30.39 3.40
CA GLU A 632 14.20 31.68 2.90
C GLU A 632 15.73 31.81 3.06
N GLU A 633 16.31 31.38 4.19
CA GLU A 633 17.76 31.38 4.40
C GLU A 633 18.48 30.41 3.50
N LYS A 634 17.89 29.23 3.27
CA LYS A 634 18.41 28.20 2.37
C LYS A 634 18.38 28.66 0.92
N ASP A 635 17.30 29.28 0.50
CA ASP A 635 17.14 29.82 -0.85
C ASP A 635 18.04 31.04 -1.08
N ALA A 636 18.19 31.93 -0.11
CA ALA A 636 19.12 33.05 -0.17
C ALA A 636 20.60 32.59 -0.24
N PHE A 637 20.93 31.46 0.35
CA PHE A 637 22.23 30.84 0.20
C PHE A 637 22.44 30.31 -1.22
N LEU A 638 21.45 29.58 -1.78
CA LEU A 638 21.49 29.06 -3.16
C LEU A 638 21.66 30.17 -4.20
N ALA A 639 21.01 31.29 -4.03
CA ALA A 639 21.08 32.45 -4.92
C ALA A 639 22.52 33.04 -5.05
N ARG A 640 23.44 32.69 -4.17
CA ARG A 640 24.86 33.12 -4.26
C ARG A 640 25.68 32.23 -5.19
N TYR A 641 25.25 30.99 -5.43
CA TYR A 641 25.99 29.98 -6.18
C TYR A 641 25.28 29.55 -7.47
N VAL A 642 24.01 29.94 -7.64
CA VAL A 642 23.20 29.62 -8.81
C VAL A 642 22.70 30.91 -9.44
N ASP A 643 23.24 31.29 -10.58
CA ASP A 643 22.75 32.42 -11.38
C ASP A 643 21.31 32.12 -11.83
N ASP A 644 20.41 33.10 -11.75
CA ASP A 644 18.98 32.99 -12.08
C ASP A 644 18.15 32.09 -11.15
N PHE A 645 18.62 31.82 -9.93
CA PHE A 645 17.80 31.16 -8.91
C PHE A 645 16.70 32.12 -8.44
N THR A 646 15.44 31.77 -8.73
CA THR A 646 14.25 32.46 -8.20
C THR A 646 13.70 31.67 -7.03
N PRO A 647 13.68 32.24 -5.80
CA PRO A 647 13.01 31.61 -4.67
C PRO A 647 11.52 31.44 -4.94
N GLU A 648 10.96 30.24 -4.69
CA GLU A 648 9.51 30.08 -4.62
C GLU A 648 8.97 30.92 -3.46
N ALA A 649 7.85 31.63 -3.70
CA ALA A 649 7.17 32.41 -2.67
C ALA A 649 6.82 31.52 -1.45
N PRO A 650 7.04 31.99 -0.21
CA PRO A 650 6.75 31.20 0.99
C PRO A 650 5.29 30.78 1.02
N ARG A 651 5.03 29.49 1.21
CA ARG A 651 3.68 29.00 1.53
C ARG A 651 3.31 29.58 2.89
N GLU A 652 2.33 30.47 2.92
CA GLU A 652 1.78 30.99 4.17
C GLU A 652 1.38 29.83 5.07
N SER A 653 2.13 29.64 6.16
CA SER A 653 1.72 28.81 7.27
C SER A 653 0.50 29.50 7.90
N LYS A 654 -0.67 28.87 7.80
CA LYS A 654 -1.80 29.25 8.67
C LYS A 654 -1.35 29.03 10.11
N GLU A 655 -1.11 30.11 10.82
CA GLU A 655 -1.05 30.12 12.27
C GLU A 655 -2.42 29.63 12.78
N ASP A 656 -2.43 28.47 13.41
CA ASP A 656 -3.51 28.06 14.28
C ASP A 656 -3.51 29.00 15.49
N GLY A 657 -4.39 30.00 15.43
CA GLY A 657 -4.70 30.89 16.55
C GLY A 657 -5.48 30.09 17.60
N ASP A 658 -4.81 29.85 18.71
CA ASP A 658 -5.38 29.43 19.98
C ASP A 658 -6.33 30.50 20.50
N GLY A 659 -7.60 30.11 20.83
CA GLY A 659 -8.63 30.96 21.40
C GLY A 659 -9.83 30.15 21.86
#